data_f3f88b8232f5f07c99b75372f3e3d80e
#
_entry.id   f3f88b8232f5f07c99b75372f3e3d80e
#
_cell.length_a   1.000
_cell.length_b   1.000
_cell.length_c   1.000
_cell.angle_alpha   90.00
_cell.angle_beta   90.00
_cell.angle_gamma   90.00
#
_symmetry.space_group_name_H-M   'P 1'
#
loop_
_entity.id
_entity.type
_entity.pdbx_description
1 polymer ?
#
loop_
_entity_poly.entity_id
_entity_poly.type
_entity_poly.pdbx_seq_one_letter_code
_entity_poly.pdbx_strand_id
1 'polypeptide(L)'
;MINKFAIFSLCATSAIALNAADTKLDTTVITATGFESPLKDETRNVSIITADEIEGRGYASVQEILEKLPSVTFVNPGFGDTVDLRGQGSKANTSVKVLINGISLNMLDTAHAVVPINMINVDDIERIEVIPGGGSVLYGGGTAGGVINIITKQKPNEFFANISAKFGSYAHRSTNLALGGKVSDDLYLKFNTKAFSQNGYRYNERNRGYYTSLAAIYQILDTQSITLNTNYYSSKIDTTSAISKNELNTNRKSAGRDKTFQKDNQLDISLDYSIKPTDRFELRLTPYYQKIKMAPDIYSSYVTYGVFEDEKKGAKTKGRLDYGSGEFVAGYEFEQNDGARSSILNMSTPIRYHHDIKVDVAKRTHSIYALEKHDFSSWFSLGAGARYEWADYENSRNTNVNVNIITPNASITRNTIDSIQNSANINSYAFEITPNFKYSDTGNLYLKFERGFISPSPVQLTDKDQIKGYSFNNLKPEIFKTYEIGMKDLILEQFASATIFKTDTTDEIVYEEIGATHAQAWRYYNLAKTSRYGVELYSEQWLFDQFKLNQTLSYINAQIKEGKNSGKRVPFVPKTKIVLGADYSPIKSLHFMSDFKYFGSTVDSNYDRIKARFVVDIGSKYDFTQNFSISAGIKNLLNQKYNTYQNKRKNMYIPAPERNFYAELKYTF
;
A
#
# COMPACT_ATOMS: atom_id res chain seq x y z
N MET A 1 -33.11 -20.32 -3.70
CA MET A 1 -32.46 -21.32 -4.56
C MET A 1 -31.96 -20.59 -5.79
N ILE A 2 -30.73 -20.17 -5.80
CA ILE A 2 -30.05 -19.58 -6.97
C ILE A 2 -29.12 -20.64 -7.49
N ASN A 3 -29.33 -21.02 -8.74
CA ASN A 3 -28.71 -22.12 -9.45
C ASN A 3 -27.20 -22.16 -9.34
N LYS A 4 -26.67 -23.29 -8.93
CA LYS A 4 -25.24 -23.63 -8.78
C LYS A 4 -24.48 -23.79 -10.11
N PHE A 5 -25.00 -23.31 -11.24
CA PHE A 5 -24.43 -23.57 -12.58
C PHE A 5 -23.88 -22.31 -13.31
N ALA A 6 -23.86 -21.15 -12.70
CA ALA A 6 -23.45 -19.91 -13.38
C ALA A 6 -21.94 -19.60 -13.30
N ILE A 7 -21.12 -20.39 -12.59
CA ILE A 7 -19.69 -20.07 -12.37
C ILE A 7 -18.77 -20.70 -13.42
N PHE A 8 -19.21 -21.69 -14.16
CA PHE A 8 -18.38 -22.40 -15.15
C PHE A 8 -18.62 -21.99 -16.62
N SER A 9 -19.58 -21.13 -16.89
CA SER A 9 -19.98 -20.78 -18.27
C SER A 9 -19.27 -19.57 -18.86
N LEU A 10 -18.28 -18.97 -18.17
CA LEU A 10 -17.57 -17.80 -18.68
C LEU A 10 -16.27 -18.13 -19.44
N CYS A 11 -15.88 -19.42 -19.51
CA CYS A 11 -14.64 -19.84 -20.17
C CYS A 11 -14.83 -20.53 -21.53
N ALA A 12 -16.01 -20.56 -22.08
CA ALA A 12 -16.26 -21.27 -23.31
C ALA A 12 -16.82 -20.35 -24.39
N THR A 13 -15.97 -19.62 -25.08
CA THR A 13 -16.16 -19.28 -26.53
C THR A 13 -14.90 -18.62 -27.08
N SER A 14 -14.45 -19.16 -28.19
CA SER A 14 -13.57 -18.67 -29.23
C SER A 14 -12.13 -19.16 -29.25
N ALA A 15 -11.93 -20.24 -29.96
CA ALA A 15 -10.66 -20.53 -30.61
C ALA A 15 -10.56 -19.66 -31.89
N ILE A 16 -9.81 -18.60 -31.86
CA ILE A 16 -9.33 -17.88 -33.04
C ILE A 16 -7.85 -17.65 -32.79
N ALA A 17 -7.02 -18.19 -33.71
CA ALA A 17 -5.57 -18.09 -33.67
C ALA A 17 -5.13 -16.62 -33.62
N LEU A 18 -4.34 -16.29 -32.61
CA LEU A 18 -3.72 -14.98 -32.41
C LEU A 18 -2.22 -15.11 -32.48
N ASN A 19 -1.58 -14.19 -33.19
CA ASN A 19 -0.14 -14.00 -33.16
C ASN A 19 0.29 -13.70 -31.73
N ALA A 20 1.38 -14.34 -31.28
CA ALA A 20 1.94 -14.20 -29.95
C ALA A 20 2.17 -12.72 -29.59
N ALA A 21 1.20 -12.13 -28.90
CA ALA A 21 1.46 -10.94 -28.12
C ALA A 21 2.26 -11.39 -26.89
N ASP A 22 3.20 -10.58 -26.42
CA ASP A 22 3.93 -10.81 -25.16
C ASP A 22 2.93 -11.21 -24.08
N THR A 23 3.00 -12.46 -23.65
CA THR A 23 2.04 -12.96 -22.69
C THR A 23 2.36 -12.39 -21.32
N LYS A 24 1.35 -12.16 -20.48
CA LYS A 24 1.56 -11.69 -19.09
C LYS A 24 2.50 -12.59 -18.30
N LEU A 25 2.63 -13.86 -18.68
CA LEU A 25 3.55 -14.81 -18.05
C LEU A 25 5.03 -14.50 -18.31
N ASP A 26 5.36 -13.81 -19.38
CA ASP A 26 6.74 -13.41 -19.68
C ASP A 26 7.11 -12.08 -19.03
N THR A 27 6.16 -11.40 -18.37
CA THR A 27 6.43 -10.19 -17.61
C THR A 27 7.41 -10.47 -16.47
N THR A 28 8.47 -9.68 -16.40
CA THR A 28 9.49 -9.79 -15.35
C THR A 28 8.99 -9.23 -14.02
N VAL A 29 9.22 -9.96 -12.94
CA VAL A 29 8.94 -9.56 -11.57
C VAL A 29 10.20 -9.59 -10.73
N ILE A 30 10.25 -8.74 -9.69
CA ILE A 30 11.35 -8.67 -8.73
C ILE A 30 10.87 -9.09 -7.33
N THR A 31 9.63 -8.80 -7.00
CA THR A 31 9.12 -8.90 -5.62
C THR A 31 9.06 -10.35 -5.12
N ALA A 32 8.97 -11.33 -6.00
CA ALA A 32 8.85 -12.72 -5.59
C ALA A 32 10.15 -13.32 -5.01
N THR A 33 11.31 -13.01 -5.60
CA THR A 33 12.62 -13.53 -5.18
C THR A 33 13.59 -12.43 -4.74
N GLY A 34 13.26 -11.17 -5.04
CA GLY A 34 14.16 -10.04 -4.86
C GLY A 34 15.10 -9.81 -6.05
N PHE A 35 15.05 -10.65 -7.06
CA PHE A 35 15.75 -10.54 -8.33
C PHE A 35 14.78 -10.66 -9.48
N GLU A 36 15.18 -10.18 -10.68
CA GLU A 36 14.33 -10.28 -11.87
C GLU A 36 14.14 -11.74 -12.29
N SER A 37 12.87 -12.12 -12.45
CA SER A 37 12.43 -13.44 -12.90
C SER A 37 11.13 -13.34 -13.70
N PRO A 38 10.87 -14.21 -14.69
CA PRO A 38 9.58 -14.25 -15.38
C PRO A 38 8.46 -14.67 -14.44
N LEU A 39 7.28 -14.08 -14.57
CA LEU A 39 6.11 -14.42 -13.74
C LEU A 39 5.72 -15.90 -13.85
N LYS A 40 5.96 -16.54 -15.01
CA LYS A 40 5.68 -17.97 -15.23
C LYS A 40 6.48 -18.89 -14.30
N ASP A 41 7.70 -18.46 -13.93
CA ASP A 41 8.61 -19.26 -13.10
C ASP A 41 8.38 -19.07 -11.61
N GLU A 42 7.51 -18.12 -11.24
CA GLU A 42 7.23 -17.82 -9.85
C GLU A 42 6.27 -18.83 -9.21
N THR A 43 6.65 -19.32 -8.03
CA THR A 43 5.87 -20.29 -7.24
C THR A 43 4.90 -19.60 -6.27
N ARG A 44 4.58 -18.33 -6.47
CA ARG A 44 3.70 -17.51 -5.64
C ARG A 44 2.66 -16.80 -6.48
N ASN A 45 1.58 -16.39 -5.83
CA ASN A 45 0.66 -15.44 -6.45
C ASN A 45 1.31 -14.06 -6.51
N VAL A 46 1.57 -13.56 -7.71
CA VAL A 46 2.04 -12.19 -7.96
C VAL A 46 1.08 -11.54 -8.93
N SER A 47 0.52 -10.41 -8.54
CA SER A 47 -0.30 -9.57 -9.42
C SER A 47 0.52 -8.38 -9.87
N ILE A 48 0.46 -8.03 -11.16
CA ILE A 48 1.24 -6.96 -11.78
C ILE A 48 0.30 -5.99 -12.47
N ILE A 49 0.61 -4.69 -12.35
CA ILE A 49 0.07 -3.63 -13.22
C ILE A 49 1.25 -2.89 -13.82
N THR A 50 1.33 -2.85 -15.15
CA THR A 50 2.40 -2.21 -15.91
C THR A 50 2.13 -0.74 -16.20
N ALA A 51 3.17 0.00 -16.63
CA ALA A 51 3.04 1.39 -17.07
C ALA A 51 1.99 1.55 -18.18
N ASP A 52 1.94 0.62 -19.14
CA ASP A 52 0.98 0.64 -20.26
C ASP A 52 -0.47 0.48 -19.78
N GLU A 53 -0.70 -0.34 -18.75
CA GLU A 53 -2.00 -0.49 -18.12
C GLU A 53 -2.43 0.74 -17.28
N ILE A 54 -1.47 1.60 -16.91
CA ILE A 54 -1.70 2.85 -16.16
C ILE A 54 -1.96 4.02 -17.12
N GLU A 55 -1.30 4.03 -18.27
CA GLU A 55 -1.30 5.15 -19.22
C GLU A 55 -2.71 5.43 -19.79
N GLY A 56 -3.03 6.69 -19.98
CA GLY A 56 -4.27 7.14 -20.60
C GLY A 56 -5.53 7.04 -19.72
N ARG A 57 -5.45 6.37 -18.56
CA ARG A 57 -6.63 6.17 -17.67
C ARG A 57 -6.88 7.31 -16.70
N GLY A 58 -6.05 8.34 -16.71
CA GLY A 58 -6.23 9.53 -15.86
C GLY A 58 -6.17 9.25 -14.37
N TYR A 59 -5.40 8.24 -13.95
CA TYR A 59 -5.20 7.99 -12.52
C TYR A 59 -4.50 9.17 -11.86
N ALA A 60 -5.06 9.63 -10.74
CA ALA A 60 -4.51 10.72 -9.94
C ALA A 60 -3.66 10.21 -8.77
N SER A 61 -3.82 8.94 -8.37
CA SER A 61 -3.14 8.34 -7.22
C SER A 61 -2.86 6.85 -7.43
N VAL A 62 -1.92 6.33 -6.67
CA VAL A 62 -1.62 4.89 -6.59
C VAL A 62 -2.83 4.09 -6.08
N GLN A 63 -3.64 4.68 -5.22
CA GLN A 63 -4.88 4.06 -4.72
C GLN A 63 -5.81 3.64 -5.87
N GLU A 64 -6.05 4.53 -6.84
CA GLU A 64 -6.94 4.24 -7.98
C GLU A 64 -6.44 3.08 -8.82
N ILE A 65 -5.12 2.97 -8.98
CA ILE A 65 -4.48 1.87 -9.72
C ILE A 65 -4.66 0.54 -8.96
N LEU A 66 -4.33 0.54 -7.67
CA LEU A 66 -4.38 -0.66 -6.83
C LEU A 66 -5.80 -1.22 -6.68
N GLU A 67 -6.84 -0.38 -6.77
CA GLU A 67 -8.23 -0.85 -6.73
C GLU A 67 -8.61 -1.83 -7.86
N LYS A 68 -7.81 -1.96 -8.89
CA LYS A 68 -8.03 -2.95 -9.98
C LYS A 68 -7.63 -4.36 -9.59
N LEU A 69 -6.72 -4.53 -8.65
CA LEU A 69 -6.16 -5.83 -8.29
C LEU A 69 -7.08 -6.66 -7.38
N PRO A 70 -7.01 -8.01 -7.46
CA PRO A 70 -7.73 -8.89 -6.54
C PRO A 70 -7.37 -8.55 -5.09
N SER A 71 -8.34 -8.71 -4.18
CA SER A 71 -8.16 -8.57 -2.73
C SER A 71 -7.58 -7.25 -2.22
N VAL A 72 -7.25 -6.31 -3.09
CA VAL A 72 -6.85 -4.96 -2.67
C VAL A 72 -8.08 -4.12 -2.42
N THR A 73 -8.21 -3.58 -1.23
CA THR A 73 -9.25 -2.62 -0.85
C THR A 73 -8.62 -1.47 -0.07
N PHE A 74 -9.40 -0.43 0.18
CA PHE A 74 -8.98 0.66 1.05
C PHE A 74 -9.92 0.76 2.22
N VAL A 75 -9.35 0.87 3.41
CA VAL A 75 -10.06 1.02 4.66
C VAL A 75 -9.73 2.36 5.27
N ASN A 76 -10.77 3.05 5.78
CA ASN A 76 -10.59 4.29 6.50
C ASN A 76 -11.10 4.12 7.93
N PRO A 77 -10.20 3.93 8.91
CA PRO A 77 -10.60 3.84 10.31
C PRO A 77 -10.87 5.21 10.96
N GLY A 78 -10.73 6.32 10.21
CA GLY A 78 -10.94 7.69 10.68
C GLY A 78 -9.71 8.60 10.59
N PHE A 79 -8.55 8.06 10.21
CA PHE A 79 -7.27 8.80 10.12
C PHE A 79 -6.71 8.90 8.70
N GLY A 80 -7.45 8.48 7.70
CA GLY A 80 -7.06 8.42 6.30
C GLY A 80 -7.23 7.02 5.72
N ASP A 81 -7.11 6.95 4.39
CA ASP A 81 -7.23 5.69 3.66
C ASP A 81 -5.95 4.87 3.79
N THR A 82 -6.09 3.61 4.19
CA THR A 82 -5.02 2.62 4.30
C THR A 82 -5.28 1.49 3.31
N VAL A 83 -4.25 1.06 2.58
CA VAL A 83 -4.35 -0.09 1.68
C VAL A 83 -4.51 -1.38 2.49
N ASP A 84 -5.50 -2.16 2.15
CA ASP A 84 -5.80 -3.46 2.76
C ASP A 84 -5.67 -4.57 1.73
N LEU A 85 -4.98 -5.62 2.10
CA LEU A 85 -4.86 -6.87 1.36
C LEU A 85 -5.45 -8.01 2.18
N ARG A 86 -6.29 -8.83 1.55
CA ARG A 86 -6.88 -10.03 2.15
C ARG A 86 -7.59 -9.77 3.49
N GLY A 87 -8.15 -8.56 3.67
CA GLY A 87 -9.08 -8.27 4.77
C GLY A 87 -8.45 -8.11 6.14
N GLN A 88 -7.37 -7.37 6.27
CA GLN A 88 -6.76 -6.98 7.55
C GLN A 88 -7.61 -5.95 8.30
N GLY A 89 -8.43 -5.16 7.57
CA GLY A 89 -9.33 -4.17 8.14
C GLY A 89 -8.57 -3.06 8.86
N SER A 90 -8.92 -2.73 10.09
CA SER A 90 -8.24 -1.68 10.87
C SER A 90 -6.77 -1.99 11.18
N LYS A 91 -6.32 -3.23 10.98
CA LYS A 91 -4.93 -3.67 11.13
C LYS A 91 -4.11 -3.55 9.82
N ALA A 92 -4.70 -3.10 8.72
CA ALA A 92 -4.05 -3.04 7.41
C ALA A 92 -2.72 -2.27 7.45
N ASN A 93 -2.66 -1.15 8.20
CA ASN A 93 -1.46 -0.32 8.32
C ASN A 93 -0.22 -1.04 8.92
N THR A 94 -0.43 -2.07 9.75
CA THR A 94 0.63 -2.89 10.35
C THR A 94 0.86 -4.21 9.63
N SER A 95 -0.08 -4.61 8.77
CA SER A 95 -0.15 -5.96 8.19
C SER A 95 0.05 -5.98 6.67
N VAL A 96 0.15 -4.82 6.03
CA VAL A 96 0.48 -4.67 4.61
C VAL A 96 1.75 -3.85 4.49
N LYS A 97 2.76 -4.41 3.84
CA LYS A 97 4.03 -3.73 3.59
C LYS A 97 4.00 -3.07 2.22
N VAL A 98 4.21 -1.77 2.17
CA VAL A 98 4.29 -1.00 0.92
C VAL A 98 5.72 -0.55 0.71
N LEU A 99 6.25 -0.81 -0.48
CA LEU A 99 7.62 -0.52 -0.84
C LEU A 99 7.66 0.39 -2.07
N ILE A 100 8.70 1.20 -2.15
CA ILE A 100 9.14 1.87 -3.37
C ILE A 100 10.56 1.41 -3.69
N ASN A 101 10.75 0.78 -4.83
CA ASN A 101 12.03 0.18 -5.24
C ASN A 101 12.63 -0.73 -4.14
N GLY A 102 11.78 -1.48 -3.41
CA GLY A 102 12.19 -2.39 -2.35
C GLY A 102 12.42 -1.75 -0.98
N ILE A 103 12.25 -0.43 -0.80
CA ILE A 103 12.39 0.29 0.48
C ILE A 103 10.99 0.55 1.07
N SER A 104 10.79 0.20 2.34
CA SER A 104 9.48 0.30 2.99
C SER A 104 9.05 1.73 3.29
N LEU A 105 7.80 2.06 2.91
CA LEU A 105 7.14 3.33 3.26
C LEU A 105 6.40 3.27 4.61
N ASN A 106 6.25 2.09 5.23
CA ASN A 106 5.56 1.98 6.50
C ASN A 106 6.29 2.75 7.59
N MET A 107 5.57 3.62 8.29
CA MET A 107 6.11 4.42 9.39
C MET A 107 6.15 3.63 10.71
N LEU A 108 7.01 4.04 11.63
CA LEU A 108 7.19 3.36 12.92
C LEU A 108 6.01 3.58 13.87
N ASP A 109 5.40 4.78 13.88
CA ASP A 109 4.14 5.03 14.61
C ASP A 109 2.92 4.66 13.75
N THR A 110 2.62 3.37 13.69
CA THR A 110 1.50 2.83 12.92
C THR A 110 0.11 3.17 13.50
N ALA A 111 0.05 3.67 14.73
CA ALA A 111 -1.22 3.98 15.39
C ALA A 111 -1.81 5.32 14.94
N HIS A 112 -0.97 6.25 14.48
CA HIS A 112 -1.38 7.63 14.17
C HIS A 112 -1.01 8.06 12.75
N ALA A 113 -0.13 7.32 12.07
CA ALA A 113 0.30 7.60 10.71
C ALA A 113 -0.06 6.46 9.77
N VAL A 114 -0.74 6.77 8.68
CA VAL A 114 -1.02 5.81 7.60
C VAL A 114 0.15 5.75 6.63
N VAL A 115 0.32 4.63 5.91
CA VAL A 115 1.34 4.50 4.87
C VAL A 115 1.11 5.56 3.78
N PRO A 116 2.10 6.42 3.48
CA PRO A 116 1.91 7.59 2.62
C PRO A 116 1.98 7.26 1.12
N ILE A 117 1.13 6.36 0.63
CA ILE A 117 1.12 5.94 -0.78
C ILE A 117 0.82 7.09 -1.77
N ASN A 118 0.27 8.19 -1.29
CA ASN A 118 -0.01 9.37 -2.11
C ASN A 118 1.24 10.24 -2.38
N MET A 119 2.37 9.92 -1.73
CA MET A 119 3.65 10.60 -1.94
C MET A 119 4.45 10.00 -3.10
N ILE A 120 3.80 9.25 -4.00
CA ILE A 120 4.41 8.59 -5.16
C ILE A 120 3.86 9.20 -6.44
N ASN A 121 4.75 9.55 -7.38
CA ASN A 121 4.35 10.04 -8.69
C ASN A 121 3.86 8.90 -9.58
N VAL A 122 2.56 8.87 -9.89
CA VAL A 122 1.94 7.87 -10.78
C VAL A 122 2.59 7.84 -12.18
N ASP A 123 3.03 9.01 -12.70
CA ASP A 123 3.60 9.11 -14.04
C ASP A 123 5.03 8.54 -14.11
N ASP A 124 5.67 8.30 -12.95
CA ASP A 124 7.00 7.70 -12.84
C ASP A 124 6.98 6.19 -12.55
N ILE A 125 5.82 5.58 -12.43
CA ILE A 125 5.67 4.15 -12.15
C ILE A 125 5.96 3.36 -13.43
N GLU A 126 6.89 2.39 -13.33
CA GLU A 126 7.13 1.37 -14.35
C GLU A 126 6.14 0.21 -14.20
N ARG A 127 5.98 -0.29 -12.98
CA ARG A 127 5.01 -1.32 -12.63
C ARG A 127 4.75 -1.36 -11.13
N ILE A 128 3.63 -1.95 -10.76
CA ILE A 128 3.31 -2.27 -9.38
C ILE A 128 3.19 -3.79 -9.28
N GLU A 129 3.92 -4.38 -8.36
CA GLU A 129 3.89 -5.81 -8.06
C GLU A 129 3.26 -6.03 -6.68
N VAL A 130 2.31 -6.96 -6.59
CA VAL A 130 1.60 -7.28 -5.35
C VAL A 130 1.68 -8.77 -5.07
N ILE A 131 2.18 -9.12 -3.89
CA ILE A 131 2.17 -10.48 -3.33
C ILE A 131 1.12 -10.50 -2.22
N PRO A 132 -0.08 -11.06 -2.43
CA PRO A 132 -1.09 -11.16 -1.38
C PRO A 132 -0.74 -12.26 -0.37
N GLY A 133 -0.91 -11.97 0.92
CA GLY A 133 -0.84 -12.96 1.99
C GLY A 133 0.53 -13.58 2.22
N GLY A 134 1.47 -12.81 2.77
CA GLY A 134 2.79 -13.29 3.13
C GLY A 134 3.95 -12.50 2.55
N GLY A 135 5.15 -13.08 2.55
CA GLY A 135 6.39 -12.46 2.11
C GLY A 135 7.35 -12.13 3.25
N SER A 136 7.11 -12.67 4.45
CA SER A 136 7.95 -12.39 5.62
C SER A 136 9.39 -12.85 5.47
N VAL A 137 9.67 -13.87 4.67
CA VAL A 137 11.04 -14.35 4.45
C VAL A 137 11.88 -13.26 3.79
N LEU A 138 11.39 -12.65 2.73
CA LEU A 138 12.12 -11.62 1.99
C LEU A 138 11.98 -10.22 2.59
N TYR A 139 10.81 -9.88 3.12
CA TYR A 139 10.46 -8.50 3.49
C TYR A 139 10.32 -8.27 4.99
N GLY A 140 10.48 -9.32 5.82
CA GLY A 140 10.38 -9.23 7.27
C GLY A 140 8.95 -9.07 7.78
N GLY A 141 8.79 -8.61 9.00
CA GLY A 141 7.51 -8.50 9.67
C GLY A 141 6.52 -7.52 9.02
N GLY A 142 5.21 -7.70 9.32
CA GLY A 142 4.15 -6.81 8.85
C GLY A 142 3.59 -7.17 7.47
N THR A 143 3.66 -8.43 7.06
CA THR A 143 3.23 -8.91 5.74
C THR A 143 2.06 -9.89 5.76
N ALA A 144 1.28 -9.95 6.86
CA ALA A 144 0.13 -10.87 6.96
C ALA A 144 -0.92 -10.65 5.86
N GLY A 145 -1.14 -9.41 5.44
CA GLY A 145 -1.95 -9.07 4.27
C GLY A 145 -1.19 -9.23 2.97
N GLY A 146 0.11 -9.01 2.98
CA GLY A 146 0.97 -9.09 1.80
C GLY A 146 1.94 -7.94 1.63
N VAL A 147 2.54 -7.87 0.44
CA VAL A 147 3.52 -6.87 0.03
C VAL A 147 3.07 -6.18 -1.25
N ILE A 148 3.22 -4.88 -1.32
CA ILE A 148 3.04 -4.05 -2.52
C ILE A 148 4.38 -3.39 -2.79
N ASN A 149 4.98 -3.65 -3.96
CA ASN A 149 6.21 -3.01 -4.38
C ASN A 149 5.96 -2.15 -5.62
N ILE A 150 6.20 -0.86 -5.50
CA ILE A 150 6.04 0.11 -6.56
C ILE A 150 7.42 0.36 -7.16
N ILE A 151 7.58 -0.01 -8.42
CA ILE A 151 8.85 0.09 -9.14
C ILE A 151 8.77 1.29 -10.06
N THR A 152 9.73 2.20 -9.92
CA THR A 152 9.84 3.40 -10.75
C THR A 152 10.67 3.14 -11.99
N LYS A 153 10.37 3.85 -13.07
CA LYS A 153 11.14 3.79 -14.34
C LYS A 153 12.60 4.12 -14.08
N GLN A 154 13.51 3.25 -14.44
CA GLN A 154 14.94 3.40 -14.12
C GLN A 154 15.85 3.50 -15.33
N LYS A 155 15.65 2.71 -16.38
CA LYS A 155 16.60 2.58 -17.50
C LYS A 155 15.99 2.99 -18.82
N PRO A 156 16.20 4.23 -19.28
CA PRO A 156 15.87 4.61 -20.65
C PRO A 156 16.91 4.06 -21.61
N ASN A 157 16.47 3.31 -22.63
CA ASN A 157 17.39 2.76 -23.65
C ASN A 157 17.89 3.84 -24.63
N GLU A 158 17.03 4.84 -24.93
CA GLU A 158 17.31 5.95 -25.83
C GLU A 158 16.98 7.28 -25.14
N PHE A 159 17.42 8.38 -25.73
CA PHE A 159 17.01 9.69 -25.26
C PHE A 159 15.49 9.84 -25.41
N PHE A 160 14.84 10.28 -24.35
CA PHE A 160 13.44 10.66 -24.37
C PHE A 160 13.21 11.96 -23.60
N ALA A 161 12.22 12.71 -24.03
CA ALA A 161 11.70 13.84 -23.30
C ALA A 161 10.19 13.81 -23.40
N ASN A 162 9.51 13.71 -22.24
CA ASN A 162 8.05 13.66 -22.15
C ASN A 162 7.55 14.85 -21.37
N ILE A 163 6.57 15.56 -21.91
CA ILE A 163 5.83 16.58 -21.17
C ILE A 163 4.36 16.21 -21.20
N SER A 164 3.69 16.29 -20.05
CA SER A 164 2.23 16.12 -20.00
C SER A 164 1.57 17.18 -19.14
N ALA A 165 0.34 17.52 -19.51
CA ALA A 165 -0.52 18.44 -18.78
C ALA A 165 -1.88 17.76 -18.57
N LYS A 166 -2.31 17.64 -17.28
CA LYS A 166 -3.60 17.06 -16.90
C LYS A 166 -4.52 18.13 -16.33
N PHE A 167 -5.77 18.06 -16.72
CA PHE A 167 -6.85 18.92 -16.25
C PHE A 167 -8.03 18.07 -15.81
N GLY A 168 -8.83 18.55 -14.88
CA GLY A 168 -10.01 17.80 -14.45
C GLY A 168 -10.96 18.56 -13.55
N SER A 169 -12.00 17.86 -13.13
CA SER A 169 -12.94 18.35 -12.13
C SER A 169 -12.23 18.77 -10.86
N TYR A 170 -12.87 19.60 -10.06
CA TYR A 170 -12.32 20.16 -8.81
C TYR A 170 -11.05 20.98 -9.04
N ALA A 171 -11.00 21.72 -10.16
CA ALA A 171 -9.84 22.51 -10.58
C ALA A 171 -8.51 21.71 -10.56
N HIS A 172 -8.59 20.41 -10.84
CA HIS A 172 -7.39 19.59 -10.98
C HIS A 172 -6.55 20.09 -12.15
N ARG A 173 -5.26 20.31 -11.88
CA ARG A 173 -4.25 20.62 -12.88
C ARG A 173 -2.92 20.06 -12.43
N SER A 174 -2.21 19.44 -13.34
CA SER A 174 -0.83 19.02 -13.10
C SER A 174 -0.03 19.08 -14.40
N THR A 175 1.27 19.31 -14.25
CA THR A 175 2.24 19.24 -15.34
C THR A 175 3.36 18.30 -14.91
N ASN A 176 3.72 17.37 -15.78
CA ASN A 176 4.83 16.44 -15.57
C ASN A 176 5.84 16.61 -16.69
N LEU A 177 7.14 16.64 -16.34
CA LEU A 177 8.27 16.63 -17.26
C LEU A 177 9.16 15.44 -16.88
N ALA A 178 9.42 14.57 -17.84
CA ALA A 178 10.36 13.47 -17.70
C ALA A 178 11.39 13.51 -18.82
N LEU A 179 12.66 13.49 -18.46
CA LEU A 179 13.80 13.50 -19.36
C LEU A 179 14.70 12.32 -19.02
N GLY A 180 15.28 11.69 -20.01
CA GLY A 180 16.25 10.64 -19.75
C GLY A 180 16.95 10.16 -21.02
N GLY A 181 18.03 9.44 -20.80
CA GLY A 181 18.79 8.87 -21.89
C GLY A 181 20.23 8.56 -21.50
N LYS A 182 20.92 7.95 -22.47
CA LYS A 182 22.33 7.67 -22.41
C LYS A 182 23.11 8.96 -22.62
N VAL A 183 23.89 9.37 -21.62
CA VAL A 183 24.72 10.58 -21.66
C VAL A 183 26.13 10.26 -22.16
N SER A 184 26.63 9.07 -21.83
CA SER A 184 27.85 8.48 -22.36
C SER A 184 27.66 6.98 -22.53
N ASP A 185 28.65 6.25 -22.99
CA ASP A 185 28.55 4.80 -23.16
C ASP A 185 28.22 4.07 -21.88
N ASP A 186 28.63 4.61 -20.76
CA ASP A 186 28.48 3.98 -19.43
C ASP A 186 27.49 4.69 -18.50
N LEU A 187 26.97 5.88 -18.88
CA LEU A 187 26.14 6.69 -18.01
C LEU A 187 24.74 6.93 -18.58
N TYR A 188 23.73 6.49 -17.86
CA TYR A 188 22.32 6.80 -18.10
C TYR A 188 21.81 7.74 -17.00
N LEU A 189 21.12 8.80 -17.40
CA LEU A 189 20.46 9.72 -16.51
C LEU A 189 18.97 9.78 -16.81
N LYS A 190 18.18 9.89 -15.76
CA LYS A 190 16.74 10.19 -15.82
C LYS A 190 16.38 11.22 -14.78
N PHE A 191 15.62 12.21 -15.20
CA PHE A 191 15.02 13.23 -14.36
C PHE A 191 13.51 13.26 -14.60
N ASN A 192 12.72 13.31 -13.52
CA ASN A 192 11.27 13.50 -13.60
C ASN A 192 10.85 14.55 -12.58
N THR A 193 9.96 15.46 -12.97
CA THR A 193 9.34 16.40 -12.05
C THR A 193 7.88 16.63 -12.40
N LYS A 194 7.03 16.72 -11.39
CA LYS A 194 5.60 16.98 -11.51
C LYS A 194 5.15 18.02 -10.50
N ALA A 195 4.46 19.04 -10.97
CA ALA A 195 3.74 19.99 -10.13
C ALA A 195 2.23 19.71 -10.26
N PHE A 196 1.50 19.79 -9.15
CA PHE A 196 0.05 19.55 -9.16
C PHE A 196 -0.69 20.47 -8.18
N SER A 197 -1.96 20.73 -8.52
CA SER A 197 -2.91 21.42 -7.64
C SER A 197 -4.32 20.93 -7.96
N GLN A 198 -5.11 20.63 -6.93
CA GLN A 198 -6.51 20.30 -7.05
C GLN A 198 -7.29 20.74 -5.81
N ASN A 199 -8.56 21.08 -5.97
CA ASN A 199 -9.48 21.18 -4.87
C ASN A 199 -10.02 19.77 -4.55
N GLY A 200 -10.52 19.55 -3.32
CA GLY A 200 -11.27 18.33 -3.01
C GLY A 200 -12.70 18.38 -3.54
N TYR A 201 -13.43 17.29 -3.35
CA TYR A 201 -14.86 17.21 -3.64
C TYR A 201 -15.69 18.13 -2.73
N ARG A 202 -15.28 18.25 -1.47
CA ARG A 202 -15.96 19.11 -0.49
C ARG A 202 -15.33 20.48 -0.44
N TYR A 203 -16.11 21.47 0.00
CA TYR A 203 -15.62 22.83 0.17
C TYR A 203 -14.46 22.90 1.15
N ASN A 204 -13.52 23.80 0.91
CA ASN A 204 -12.31 24.03 1.69
C ASN A 204 -11.29 22.86 1.68
N GLU A 205 -11.46 21.86 0.82
CA GLU A 205 -10.44 20.84 0.59
C GLU A 205 -9.54 21.26 -0.57
N ARG A 206 -8.24 21.08 -0.41
CA ARG A 206 -7.24 21.37 -1.43
C ARG A 206 -6.00 20.52 -1.23
N ASN A 207 -5.40 20.09 -2.33
CA ASN A 207 -4.09 19.44 -2.34
C ASN A 207 -3.22 20.08 -3.43
N ARG A 208 -1.99 20.47 -3.07
CA ARG A 208 -1.02 21.09 -4.00
C ARG A 208 0.38 20.70 -3.59
N GLY A 209 1.22 20.43 -4.57
CA GLY A 209 2.59 20.03 -4.29
C GLY A 209 3.38 19.71 -5.53
N TYR A 210 4.50 19.07 -5.32
CA TYR A 210 5.38 18.62 -6.39
C TYR A 210 6.12 17.34 -6.01
N TYR A 211 6.52 16.62 -7.04
CA TYR A 211 7.41 15.47 -7.00
C TYR A 211 8.65 15.81 -7.81
N THR A 212 9.79 15.25 -7.42
CA THR A 212 11.00 15.31 -8.23
C THR A 212 11.77 14.01 -8.00
N SER A 213 12.19 13.35 -9.07
CA SER A 213 13.04 12.15 -8.99
C SER A 213 14.23 12.26 -9.93
N LEU A 214 15.34 11.69 -9.52
CA LEU A 214 16.56 11.52 -10.31
C LEU A 214 16.99 10.06 -10.20
N ALA A 215 17.28 9.43 -11.34
CA ALA A 215 17.99 8.17 -11.40
C ALA A 215 19.25 8.35 -12.23
N ALA A 216 20.36 7.79 -11.75
CA ALA A 216 21.62 7.75 -12.46
C ALA A 216 22.14 6.31 -12.42
N ILE A 217 22.38 5.70 -13.59
CA ILE A 217 22.93 4.35 -13.72
C ILE A 217 24.29 4.48 -14.38
N TYR A 218 25.32 4.11 -13.64
CA TYR A 218 26.70 4.07 -14.14
C TYR A 218 27.16 2.62 -14.28
N GLN A 219 27.47 2.22 -15.49
CA GLN A 219 28.03 0.92 -15.83
C GLN A 219 29.54 1.00 -15.66
N ILE A 220 30.08 0.39 -14.60
CA ILE A 220 31.53 0.39 -14.31
C ILE A 220 32.24 -0.59 -15.25
N LEU A 221 31.65 -1.77 -15.41
CA LEU A 221 32.06 -2.86 -16.31
C LEU A 221 30.79 -3.54 -16.80
N ASP A 222 30.86 -4.38 -17.81
CA ASP A 222 29.72 -5.17 -18.29
C ASP A 222 29.05 -5.99 -17.17
N THR A 223 29.82 -6.33 -16.15
CA THR A 223 29.36 -7.13 -14.99
C THR A 223 29.08 -6.31 -13.74
N GLN A 224 29.25 -4.98 -13.76
CA GLN A 224 29.15 -4.14 -12.56
C GLN A 224 28.45 -2.83 -12.85
N SER A 225 27.47 -2.48 -12.03
CA SER A 225 26.78 -1.20 -12.14
C SER A 225 26.49 -0.57 -10.79
N ILE A 226 26.38 0.75 -10.79
CA ILE A 226 25.88 1.54 -9.66
C ILE A 226 24.65 2.29 -10.12
N THR A 227 23.56 2.19 -9.37
CA THR A 227 22.33 2.95 -9.59
C THR A 227 22.06 3.84 -8.40
N LEU A 228 22.06 5.15 -8.61
CA LEU A 228 21.57 6.14 -7.64
C LEU A 228 20.10 6.43 -7.94
N ASN A 229 19.24 6.34 -6.94
CA ASN A 229 17.85 6.79 -7.00
C ASN A 229 17.60 7.84 -5.93
N THR A 230 16.95 8.93 -6.31
CA THR A 230 16.47 9.95 -5.38
C THR A 230 15.03 10.30 -5.70
N ASN A 231 14.19 10.44 -4.68
CA ASN A 231 12.83 10.92 -4.81
C ASN A 231 12.57 11.99 -3.76
N TYR A 232 11.96 13.07 -4.15
CA TYR A 232 11.51 14.11 -3.25
C TYR A 232 10.05 14.46 -3.53
N TYR A 233 9.27 14.51 -2.46
CA TYR A 233 7.88 14.95 -2.48
C TYR A 233 7.65 16.04 -1.46
N SER A 234 6.87 17.06 -1.83
CA SER A 234 6.37 18.06 -0.89
C SER A 234 4.96 18.48 -1.25
N SER A 235 4.08 18.56 -0.26
CA SER A 235 2.70 19.01 -0.46
C SER A 235 2.14 19.81 0.71
N LYS A 236 1.07 20.54 0.40
CA LYS A 236 0.16 21.18 1.35
C LYS A 236 -1.25 20.66 1.08
N ILE A 237 -1.84 20.07 2.12
CA ILE A 237 -3.15 19.43 2.05
C ILE A 237 -4.07 20.13 3.04
N ASP A 238 -5.16 20.69 2.53
CA ASP A 238 -6.25 21.25 3.32
C ASP A 238 -7.42 20.25 3.28
N THR A 239 -7.87 19.79 4.44
CA THR A 239 -8.99 18.85 4.57
C THR A 239 -9.99 19.33 5.62
N THR A 240 -11.17 18.73 5.63
CA THR A 240 -12.24 19.04 6.58
C THR A 240 -12.73 17.76 7.25
N SER A 241 -13.26 17.89 8.49
CA SER A 241 -13.80 16.75 9.21
C SER A 241 -15.03 16.15 8.55
N ALA A 242 -15.47 14.98 9.04
CA ALA A 242 -16.71 14.35 8.60
C ALA A 242 -17.92 15.27 8.83
N ILE A 243 -18.94 15.13 7.98
CA ILE A 243 -20.22 15.84 8.07
C ILE A 243 -21.30 15.00 8.73
N SER A 244 -22.36 15.67 9.22
CA SER A 244 -23.53 14.99 9.79
C SER A 244 -24.38 14.32 8.72
N LYS A 245 -25.32 13.44 9.14
CA LYS A 245 -26.27 12.80 8.23
C LYS A 245 -27.21 13.82 7.58
N ASN A 246 -27.56 14.89 8.27
CA ASN A 246 -28.38 15.95 7.72
C ASN A 246 -27.64 16.67 6.58
N GLU A 247 -26.41 17.11 6.81
CA GLU A 247 -25.56 17.74 5.80
C GLU A 247 -25.31 16.78 4.61
N LEU A 248 -25.06 15.49 4.89
CA LEU A 248 -24.90 14.48 3.84
C LEU A 248 -26.12 14.40 2.89
N ASN A 249 -27.34 14.62 3.41
CA ASN A 249 -28.55 14.55 2.62
C ASN A 249 -28.87 15.87 1.91
N THR A 250 -28.54 17.02 2.51
CA THR A 250 -28.86 18.35 1.98
C THR A 250 -27.76 18.92 1.10
N ASN A 251 -26.49 18.78 1.51
CA ASN A 251 -25.34 19.28 0.79
C ASN A 251 -24.10 18.39 1.02
N ARG A 252 -23.91 17.40 0.16
CA ARG A 252 -22.77 16.46 0.23
C ARG A 252 -21.39 17.14 0.14
N LYS A 253 -21.32 18.33 -0.47
CA LYS A 253 -20.08 19.11 -0.60
C LYS A 253 -19.77 19.97 0.62
N SER A 254 -20.62 19.94 1.65
CA SER A 254 -20.39 20.71 2.87
C SER A 254 -19.00 20.44 3.43
N ALA A 255 -18.34 21.51 3.81
CA ALA A 255 -17.14 21.41 4.63
C ALA A 255 -17.54 20.96 6.03
N GLY A 256 -16.86 19.97 6.58
CA GLY A 256 -17.03 19.63 7.99
C GLY A 256 -16.68 20.81 8.90
N ARG A 257 -17.05 20.68 10.16
CA ARG A 257 -16.82 21.72 11.18
C ARG A 257 -15.35 22.06 11.38
N ASP A 258 -14.50 21.02 11.42
CA ASP A 258 -13.09 21.15 11.72
C ASP A 258 -12.29 21.23 10.41
N LYS A 259 -11.15 21.91 10.46
CA LYS A 259 -10.23 22.06 9.34
C LYS A 259 -8.88 21.52 9.73
N THR A 260 -8.23 20.82 8.79
CA THR A 260 -6.86 20.35 8.94
C THR A 260 -6.02 20.94 7.81
N PHE A 261 -4.90 21.58 8.20
CA PHE A 261 -3.85 22.03 7.28
C PHE A 261 -2.63 21.15 7.51
N GLN A 262 -2.26 20.36 6.52
CA GLN A 262 -1.16 19.42 6.64
C GLN A 262 -0.06 19.74 5.65
N LYS A 263 1.18 19.62 6.10
CA LYS A 263 2.38 19.71 5.26
C LYS A 263 3.06 18.36 5.28
N ASP A 264 3.26 17.81 4.09
CA ASP A 264 3.92 16.52 3.92
C ASP A 264 5.20 16.68 3.13
N ASN A 265 6.26 16.00 3.57
CA ASN A 265 7.52 15.93 2.87
C ASN A 265 8.05 14.49 2.95
N GLN A 266 8.65 14.04 1.85
CA GLN A 266 9.36 12.77 1.78
C GLN A 266 10.65 12.96 0.98
N LEU A 267 11.74 12.37 1.45
CA LEU A 267 13.01 12.27 0.76
C LEU A 267 13.45 10.79 0.82
N ASP A 268 13.71 10.20 -0.33
CA ASP A 268 14.30 8.88 -0.45
C ASP A 268 15.61 8.99 -1.24
N ILE A 269 16.65 8.34 -0.76
CA ILE A 269 17.94 8.21 -1.45
C ILE A 269 18.37 6.76 -1.33
N SER A 270 18.71 6.11 -2.43
CA SER A 270 19.32 4.78 -2.42
C SER A 270 20.42 4.68 -3.46
N LEU A 271 21.44 3.90 -3.12
CA LEU A 271 22.52 3.54 -4.01
C LEU A 271 22.52 2.02 -4.13
N ASP A 272 22.29 1.50 -5.32
CA ASP A 272 22.31 0.07 -5.60
C ASP A 272 23.60 -0.28 -6.37
N TYR A 273 24.48 -1.03 -5.74
CA TYR A 273 25.65 -1.62 -6.40
C TYR A 273 25.36 -3.07 -6.73
N SER A 274 25.41 -3.41 -8.00
CA SER A 274 25.21 -4.76 -8.52
C SER A 274 26.48 -5.28 -9.19
N ILE A 275 26.87 -6.51 -8.85
CA ILE A 275 27.97 -7.22 -9.50
C ILE A 275 27.53 -8.63 -9.92
N LYS A 276 27.79 -8.98 -11.17
CA LYS A 276 27.52 -10.28 -11.81
C LYS A 276 28.82 -10.86 -12.36
N PRO A 277 29.68 -11.44 -11.50
CA PRO A 277 30.95 -12.00 -11.95
C PRO A 277 30.80 -13.15 -12.96
N THR A 278 29.65 -13.83 -12.90
CA THR A 278 29.24 -14.87 -13.84
C THR A 278 27.72 -14.75 -14.08
N ASP A 279 27.21 -15.35 -15.14
CA ASP A 279 25.75 -15.41 -15.40
C ASP A 279 24.97 -16.13 -14.29
N ARG A 280 25.65 -16.93 -13.48
CA ARG A 280 25.07 -17.73 -12.40
C ARG A 280 25.10 -17.06 -11.03
N PHE A 281 25.89 -16.01 -10.84
CA PHE A 281 26.03 -15.35 -9.55
C PHE A 281 25.83 -13.85 -9.65
N GLU A 282 24.93 -13.31 -8.84
CA GLU A 282 24.68 -11.88 -8.69
C GLU A 282 24.71 -11.49 -7.22
N LEU A 283 25.41 -10.41 -6.89
CA LEU A 283 25.43 -9.79 -5.57
C LEU A 283 24.99 -8.34 -5.70
N ARG A 284 24.10 -7.92 -4.81
CA ARG A 284 23.64 -6.52 -4.68
C ARG A 284 23.86 -5.99 -3.27
N LEU A 285 24.30 -4.73 -3.22
CA LEU A 285 24.41 -3.95 -1.97
C LEU A 285 23.64 -2.65 -2.15
N THR A 286 22.65 -2.40 -1.28
CA THR A 286 21.77 -1.24 -1.37
C THR A 286 21.74 -0.48 -0.04
N PRO A 287 22.68 0.45 0.25
CA PRO A 287 22.50 1.42 1.30
C PRO A 287 21.39 2.43 0.91
N TYR A 288 20.63 2.86 1.91
CA TYR A 288 19.54 3.81 1.70
C TYR A 288 19.31 4.73 2.88
N TYR A 289 18.70 5.87 2.57
CA TYR A 289 18.19 6.85 3.51
C TYR A 289 16.77 7.24 3.10
N GLN A 290 15.85 7.30 4.05
CA GLN A 290 14.50 7.78 3.85
C GLN A 290 14.08 8.68 5.00
N LYS A 291 13.45 9.80 4.70
CA LYS A 291 12.83 10.67 5.69
C LYS A 291 11.42 11.04 5.25
N ILE A 292 10.44 10.77 6.13
CA ILE A 292 9.02 11.09 5.92
C ILE A 292 8.60 12.02 7.07
N LYS A 293 7.95 13.12 6.73
CA LYS A 293 7.39 14.06 7.71
C LYS A 293 5.99 14.46 7.31
N MET A 294 5.05 14.32 8.23
CA MET A 294 3.68 14.79 8.11
C MET A 294 3.38 15.73 9.28
N ALA A 295 2.91 16.93 8.98
CA ALA A 295 2.66 17.97 9.99
C ALA A 295 1.23 18.53 9.85
N PRO A 296 0.23 17.88 10.49
CA PRO A 296 -1.14 18.36 10.54
C PRO A 296 -1.35 19.41 11.63
N ASP A 297 -1.97 20.54 11.25
CA ASP A 297 -2.54 21.53 12.15
C ASP A 297 -4.07 21.40 12.11
N ILE A 298 -4.68 20.99 13.20
CA ILE A 298 -6.13 20.71 13.30
C ILE A 298 -6.82 21.84 14.06
N TYR A 299 -7.78 22.48 13.42
CA TYR A 299 -8.60 23.56 13.97
C TYR A 299 -10.03 23.05 14.16
N SER A 300 -10.42 22.89 15.43
CA SER A 300 -11.75 22.46 15.86
C SER A 300 -12.26 23.40 16.99
N SER A 301 -12.97 22.85 17.98
CA SER A 301 -13.21 23.56 19.25
C SER A 301 -11.91 23.78 20.07
N TYR A 302 -10.84 23.12 19.66
CA TYR A 302 -9.47 23.28 20.15
C TYR A 302 -8.51 23.28 18.95
N VAL A 303 -7.31 23.74 19.15
CA VAL A 303 -6.25 23.72 18.12
C VAL A 303 -5.23 22.67 18.51
N THR A 304 -4.92 21.77 17.57
CA THR A 304 -3.85 20.80 17.73
C THR A 304 -2.82 21.00 16.64
N TYR A 305 -1.58 21.18 17.04
CA TYR A 305 -0.40 21.16 16.15
C TYR A 305 0.25 19.79 16.28
N GLY A 306 0.35 19.08 15.18
CA GLY A 306 0.93 17.74 15.14
C GLY A 306 2.16 17.66 14.25
N VAL A 307 3.10 16.80 14.61
CA VAL A 307 4.22 16.39 13.75
C VAL A 307 4.42 14.88 13.91
N PHE A 308 4.50 14.19 12.78
CA PHE A 308 4.91 12.79 12.69
C PHE A 308 6.12 12.74 11.75
N GLU A 309 7.22 12.21 12.23
CA GLU A 309 8.46 12.14 11.48
C GLU A 309 9.07 10.74 11.63
N ASP A 310 9.48 10.14 10.52
CA ASP A 310 10.22 8.88 10.46
C ASP A 310 11.50 9.10 9.65
N GLU A 311 12.64 8.65 10.18
CA GLU A 311 13.93 8.68 9.53
C GLU A 311 14.52 7.26 9.53
N LYS A 312 14.72 6.69 8.33
CA LYS A 312 15.28 5.35 8.15
C LYS A 312 16.67 5.45 7.52
N LYS A 313 17.60 4.69 8.07
CA LYS A 313 18.93 4.45 7.53
C LYS A 313 19.14 2.95 7.48
N GLY A 314 19.58 2.43 6.35
CA GLY A 314 19.75 1.00 6.25
C GLY A 314 20.69 0.59 5.13
N ALA A 315 20.99 -0.69 5.14
CA ALA A 315 21.73 -1.35 4.08
C ALA A 315 21.18 -2.77 3.89
N LYS A 316 20.95 -3.15 2.64
CA LYS A 316 20.54 -4.50 2.25
C LYS A 316 21.63 -5.10 1.41
N THR A 317 22.06 -6.31 1.77
CA THR A 317 22.96 -7.13 0.96
C THR A 317 22.22 -8.40 0.59
N LYS A 318 22.19 -8.76 -0.68
CA LYS A 318 21.59 -10.01 -1.15
C LYS A 318 22.39 -10.60 -2.29
N GLY A 319 22.54 -11.92 -2.25
CA GLY A 319 23.19 -12.69 -3.31
C GLY A 319 22.25 -13.72 -3.90
N ARG A 320 22.35 -13.96 -5.20
CA ARG A 320 21.67 -15.01 -5.95
C ARG A 320 22.69 -15.93 -6.59
N LEU A 321 22.49 -17.22 -6.44
CA LEU A 321 23.26 -18.27 -7.11
C LEU A 321 22.30 -19.17 -7.89
N ASP A 322 22.42 -19.17 -9.21
CA ASP A 322 21.80 -20.15 -10.11
C ASP A 322 22.77 -21.30 -10.33
N TYR A 323 22.37 -22.50 -9.90
CA TYR A 323 23.19 -23.70 -10.07
C TYR A 323 22.58 -24.67 -11.11
N GLY A 324 21.65 -24.21 -11.95
CA GLY A 324 21.04 -24.90 -13.09
C GLY A 324 19.79 -25.68 -12.73
N SER A 325 19.83 -26.56 -11.72
CA SER A 325 18.62 -27.23 -11.21
C SER A 325 17.93 -26.47 -10.12
N GLY A 326 18.35 -25.23 -9.83
CA GLY A 326 17.72 -24.39 -8.81
C GLY A 326 18.42 -23.06 -8.62
N GLU A 327 17.79 -22.25 -7.75
CA GLU A 327 18.22 -20.90 -7.42
C GLU A 327 18.28 -20.75 -5.89
N PHE A 328 19.41 -20.29 -5.38
CA PHE A 328 19.60 -19.95 -3.98
C PHE A 328 19.75 -18.44 -3.81
N VAL A 329 18.94 -17.84 -2.95
CA VAL A 329 19.02 -16.43 -2.57
C VAL A 329 19.30 -16.33 -1.07
N ALA A 330 20.28 -15.53 -0.69
CA ALA A 330 20.55 -15.22 0.71
C ALA A 330 20.81 -13.74 0.90
N GLY A 331 20.49 -13.21 2.07
CA GLY A 331 20.72 -11.81 2.35
C GLY A 331 20.84 -11.47 3.82
N TYR A 332 21.40 -10.29 4.03
CA TYR A 332 21.47 -9.62 5.32
C TYR A 332 20.92 -8.19 5.17
N GLU A 333 20.11 -7.78 6.14
CA GLU A 333 19.56 -6.42 6.17
C GLU A 333 19.82 -5.79 7.53
N PHE A 334 20.25 -4.54 7.50
CA PHE A 334 20.32 -3.65 8.65
C PHE A 334 19.40 -2.45 8.40
N GLU A 335 18.55 -2.12 9.36
CA GLU A 335 17.73 -0.91 9.34
C GLU A 335 17.70 -0.27 10.73
N GLN A 336 18.00 1.01 10.79
CA GLN A 336 17.70 1.87 11.92
C GLN A 336 16.57 2.80 11.50
N ASN A 337 15.48 2.78 12.25
CA ASN A 337 14.32 3.65 12.05
C ASN A 337 14.09 4.46 13.32
N ASP A 338 14.21 5.79 13.20
CA ASP A 338 14.00 6.77 14.27
C ASP A 338 12.68 7.50 13.97
N GLY A 339 11.72 7.41 14.89
CA GLY A 339 10.40 8.05 14.77
C GLY A 339 10.21 9.12 15.83
N ALA A 340 9.66 10.25 15.45
CA ALA A 340 9.29 11.32 16.37
C ALA A 340 7.83 11.73 16.15
N ARG A 341 7.10 11.88 17.26
CA ARG A 341 5.78 12.47 17.27
C ARG A 341 5.71 13.59 18.31
N SER A 342 5.24 14.74 17.90
CA SER A 342 4.84 15.79 18.84
C SER A 342 3.39 16.21 18.57
N SER A 343 2.69 16.57 19.63
CA SER A 343 1.32 17.08 19.54
C SER A 343 1.08 18.10 20.63
N ILE A 344 0.74 19.32 20.23
CA ILE A 344 0.36 20.39 21.16
C ILE A 344 -1.12 20.68 20.95
N LEU A 345 -1.93 20.46 22.00
CA LEU A 345 -3.35 20.77 22.00
C LEU A 345 -3.63 21.95 22.90
N ASN A 346 -4.31 22.97 22.37
CA ASN A 346 -4.70 24.17 23.08
C ASN A 346 -6.22 24.35 23.04
N MET A 347 -6.84 24.55 24.19
CA MET A 347 -8.23 24.94 24.34
C MET A 347 -8.33 26.17 25.24
N SER A 348 -9.14 27.15 24.86
CA SER A 348 -9.10 28.46 25.51
C SER A 348 -10.37 28.89 26.24
N THR A 349 -11.51 28.21 26.06
CA THR A 349 -12.79 28.62 26.65
C THR A 349 -13.73 27.41 26.90
N PRO A 350 -14.36 27.27 28.03
CA PRO A 350 -14.24 28.02 29.28
C PRO A 350 -13.04 27.59 30.15
N ILE A 351 -12.33 26.53 29.74
CA ILE A 351 -11.20 25.96 30.44
C ILE A 351 -9.94 26.20 29.57
N ARG A 352 -8.94 26.86 30.14
CA ARG A 352 -7.62 26.90 29.51
C ARG A 352 -6.95 25.54 29.71
N TYR A 353 -6.80 24.80 28.63
CA TYR A 353 -6.17 23.49 28.61
C TYR A 353 -5.03 23.49 27.61
N HIS A 354 -3.86 23.14 28.09
CA HIS A 354 -2.68 22.95 27.27
C HIS A 354 -2.15 21.55 27.49
N HIS A 355 -1.97 20.79 26.40
CA HIS A 355 -1.46 19.43 26.45
C HIS A 355 -0.34 19.32 25.42
N ASP A 356 0.85 19.07 25.89
CA ASP A 356 2.05 18.85 25.08
C ASP A 356 2.48 17.39 25.24
N ILE A 357 2.57 16.66 24.11
CA ILE A 357 3.04 15.29 24.04
C ILE A 357 4.23 15.24 23.10
N LYS A 358 5.32 14.68 23.58
CA LYS A 358 6.48 14.32 22.79
C LYS A 358 6.77 12.83 22.93
N VAL A 359 6.89 12.14 21.82
CA VAL A 359 7.23 10.71 21.75
C VAL A 359 8.37 10.55 20.76
N ASP A 360 9.49 10.07 21.23
CA ASP A 360 10.64 9.69 20.42
C ASP A 360 10.80 8.18 20.52
N VAL A 361 10.88 7.52 19.38
CA VAL A 361 10.98 6.06 19.29
C VAL A 361 12.09 5.66 18.33
N ALA A 362 12.75 4.57 18.60
CA ALA A 362 13.71 3.99 17.69
C ALA A 362 13.53 2.47 17.60
N LYS A 363 13.80 1.94 16.44
CA LYS A 363 13.89 0.49 16.19
C LYS A 363 15.13 0.22 15.35
N ARG A 364 16.06 -0.56 15.90
CA ARG A 364 17.24 -1.04 15.19
C ARG A 364 17.06 -2.51 14.90
N THR A 365 17.10 -2.90 13.64
CA THR A 365 16.79 -4.24 13.19
C THR A 365 17.95 -4.84 12.41
N HIS A 366 18.31 -6.06 12.74
CA HIS A 366 19.21 -6.91 11.97
C HIS A 366 18.44 -8.15 11.51
N SER A 367 18.66 -8.57 10.28
CA SER A 367 17.97 -9.74 9.73
C SER A 367 18.91 -10.54 8.84
N ILE A 368 18.79 -11.86 8.92
CA ILE A 368 19.36 -12.78 7.94
C ILE A 368 18.23 -13.61 7.33
N TYR A 369 18.32 -13.89 6.05
CA TYR A 369 17.36 -14.75 5.37
C TYR A 369 18.01 -15.57 4.27
N ALA A 370 17.37 -16.68 3.95
CA ALA A 370 17.70 -17.50 2.80
C ALA A 370 16.43 -18.05 2.16
N LEU A 371 16.45 -18.19 0.85
CA LEU A 371 15.40 -18.78 0.03
C LEU A 371 16.04 -19.69 -0.99
N GLU A 372 15.56 -20.92 -1.08
CA GLU A 372 15.97 -21.94 -2.03
C GLU A 372 14.78 -22.31 -2.91
N LYS A 373 14.99 -22.44 -4.21
CA LYS A 373 14.07 -23.04 -5.15
C LYS A 373 14.83 -24.11 -5.93
N HIS A 374 14.40 -25.37 -5.77
CA HIS A 374 15.02 -26.50 -6.45
C HIS A 374 14.05 -27.23 -7.37
N ASP A 375 14.44 -27.44 -8.60
CA ASP A 375 13.70 -28.21 -9.61
C ASP A 375 14.13 -29.67 -9.53
N PHE A 376 13.35 -30.52 -8.84
CA PHE A 376 13.60 -31.96 -8.73
C PHE A 376 13.33 -32.71 -10.05
N SER A 377 12.47 -32.17 -10.87
CA SER A 377 12.13 -32.67 -12.22
C SER A 377 11.51 -31.53 -13.04
N SER A 378 11.27 -31.81 -14.33
CA SER A 378 10.60 -30.83 -15.21
C SER A 378 9.17 -30.46 -14.75
N TRP A 379 8.53 -31.32 -13.96
CA TRP A 379 7.17 -31.13 -13.50
C TRP A 379 7.04 -30.78 -12.00
N PHE A 380 8.12 -30.88 -11.22
CA PHE A 380 8.07 -30.63 -9.78
C PHE A 380 9.24 -29.78 -9.30
N SER A 381 8.93 -28.69 -8.63
CA SER A 381 9.89 -27.86 -7.91
C SER A 381 9.44 -27.58 -6.47
N LEU A 382 10.38 -27.33 -5.59
CA LEU A 382 10.15 -26.99 -4.19
C LEU A 382 10.86 -25.68 -3.86
N GLY A 383 10.10 -24.70 -3.39
CA GLY A 383 10.61 -23.51 -2.74
C GLY A 383 10.62 -23.70 -1.22
N ALA A 384 11.68 -23.27 -0.54
CA ALA A 384 11.76 -23.19 0.92
C ALA A 384 12.57 -21.98 1.35
N GLY A 385 12.13 -21.29 2.40
CA GLY A 385 12.85 -20.12 2.89
C GLY A 385 12.69 -19.90 4.38
N ALA A 386 13.66 -19.21 4.97
CA ALA A 386 13.65 -18.84 6.37
C ALA A 386 14.26 -17.45 6.58
N ARG A 387 13.77 -16.73 7.59
CA ARG A 387 14.30 -15.46 8.07
C ARG A 387 14.39 -15.47 9.59
N TYR A 388 15.43 -14.90 10.11
CA TYR A 388 15.54 -14.55 11.52
C TYR A 388 15.81 -13.05 11.65
N GLU A 389 15.07 -12.40 12.56
CA GLU A 389 15.15 -10.97 12.81
C GLU A 389 15.34 -10.73 14.31
N TRP A 390 16.33 -9.92 14.67
CA TRP A 390 16.49 -9.40 16.02
C TRP A 390 16.43 -7.88 15.98
N ALA A 391 15.69 -7.32 16.92
CA ALA A 391 15.42 -5.90 16.93
C ALA A 391 15.47 -5.32 18.34
N ASP A 392 16.20 -4.20 18.46
CA ASP A 392 16.25 -3.38 19.65
C ASP A 392 15.27 -2.22 19.49
N TYR A 393 14.50 -1.99 20.54
CA TYR A 393 13.46 -0.95 20.61
C TYR A 393 13.83 0.03 21.69
N GLU A 394 13.65 1.31 21.39
CA GLU A 394 13.71 2.41 22.35
C GLU A 394 12.43 3.25 22.25
N ASN A 395 11.91 3.66 23.39
CA ASN A 395 10.73 4.53 23.47
C ASN A 395 10.94 5.52 24.62
N SER A 396 10.85 6.80 24.27
CA SER A 396 10.81 7.93 25.21
C SER A 396 9.51 8.69 25.01
N ARG A 397 8.75 8.87 26.06
CA ARG A 397 7.50 9.60 26.03
C ARG A 397 7.44 10.62 27.15
N ASN A 398 7.17 11.86 26.80
CA ASN A 398 6.96 12.97 27.73
C ASN A 398 5.61 13.60 27.46
N THR A 399 4.85 13.83 28.51
CA THR A 399 3.55 14.49 28.45
C THR A 399 3.48 15.57 29.52
N ASN A 400 3.15 16.78 29.11
CA ASN A 400 2.93 17.91 29.99
C ASN A 400 1.48 18.40 29.80
N VAL A 401 0.71 18.36 30.87
CA VAL A 401 -0.70 18.78 30.86
C VAL A 401 -0.88 19.93 31.85
N ASN A 402 -1.22 21.09 31.35
CA ASN A 402 -1.57 22.27 32.11
C ASN A 402 -3.06 22.53 31.97
N VAL A 403 -3.79 22.48 33.08
CA VAL A 403 -5.22 22.78 33.13
C VAL A 403 -5.42 23.98 34.02
N ASN A 404 -6.03 25.03 33.48
CA ASN A 404 -6.45 26.19 34.26
C ASN A 404 -7.95 26.39 34.09
N ILE A 405 -8.70 26.08 35.14
CA ILE A 405 -10.15 26.24 35.21
C ILE A 405 -10.44 27.56 35.89
N ILE A 406 -10.96 28.51 35.13
CA ILE A 406 -11.36 29.84 35.66
C ILE A 406 -12.88 29.82 35.78
N THR A 407 -13.36 29.90 37.01
CA THR A 407 -14.78 30.10 37.34
C THR A 407 -14.94 31.49 37.94
N PRO A 408 -16.18 32.07 38.03
CA PRO A 408 -16.40 33.36 38.65
C PRO A 408 -15.86 33.48 40.09
N ASN A 409 -15.75 32.35 40.81
CA ASN A 409 -15.39 32.33 42.23
C ASN A 409 -14.08 31.62 42.56
N ALA A 410 -13.38 31.01 41.55
CA ALA A 410 -12.14 30.27 41.81
C ALA A 410 -11.31 30.11 40.52
N SER A 411 -10.00 30.08 40.69
CA SER A 411 -9.07 29.62 39.66
C SER A 411 -8.31 28.38 40.18
N ILE A 412 -8.45 27.27 39.46
CA ILE A 412 -7.76 26.01 39.78
C ILE A 412 -6.74 25.76 38.69
N THR A 413 -5.48 25.80 39.04
CA THR A 413 -4.37 25.39 38.11
C THR A 413 -3.86 24.03 38.54
N ARG A 414 -3.81 23.11 37.56
CA ARG A 414 -3.19 21.80 37.72
C ARG A 414 -2.15 21.63 36.64
N ASN A 415 -0.93 21.31 37.02
CA ASN A 415 0.14 20.89 36.12
C ASN A 415 0.48 19.42 36.41
N THR A 416 0.50 18.60 35.35
CA THR A 416 0.87 17.18 35.45
C THR A 416 1.94 16.92 34.40
N ILE A 417 3.12 16.44 34.86
CA ILE A 417 4.19 15.98 33.99
C ILE A 417 4.28 14.46 34.19
N ASP A 418 4.24 13.74 33.10
CA ASP A 418 4.34 12.28 33.09
C ASP A 418 5.34 11.87 32.02
N SER A 419 6.33 11.05 32.35
CA SER A 419 7.38 10.64 31.45
C SER A 419 7.77 9.18 31.65
N ILE A 420 8.18 8.54 30.56
CA ILE A 420 8.77 7.20 30.59
C ILE A 420 9.84 7.09 29.52
N GLN A 421 10.88 6.36 29.85
CA GLN A 421 11.88 5.90 28.89
C GLN A 421 12.08 4.41 29.10
N ASN A 422 11.99 3.63 28.04
CA ASN A 422 12.17 2.18 28.09
C ASN A 422 12.84 1.64 26.83
N SER A 423 13.33 0.41 26.93
CA SER A 423 13.91 -0.37 25.84
C SER A 423 13.43 -1.81 25.90
N ALA A 424 13.43 -2.49 24.76
CA ALA A 424 13.10 -3.91 24.65
C ALA A 424 13.86 -4.56 23.51
N ASN A 425 14.18 -5.85 23.65
CA ASN A 425 14.74 -6.68 22.59
C ASN A 425 13.69 -7.70 22.17
N ILE A 426 13.31 -7.71 20.90
CA ILE A 426 12.27 -8.59 20.38
C ILE A 426 12.81 -9.33 19.15
N ASN A 427 12.90 -10.66 19.28
CA ASN A 427 13.32 -11.53 18.19
C ASN A 427 12.12 -12.14 17.50
N SER A 428 12.25 -12.34 16.20
CA SER A 428 11.17 -12.92 15.37
C SER A 428 11.77 -13.82 14.30
N TYR A 429 10.99 -14.81 13.85
CA TYR A 429 11.38 -15.64 12.72
C TYR A 429 10.20 -15.91 11.79
N ALA A 430 10.52 -16.11 10.53
CA ALA A 430 9.57 -16.54 9.52
C ALA A 430 10.14 -17.74 8.75
N PHE A 431 9.26 -18.56 8.21
CA PHE A 431 9.63 -19.57 7.25
C PHE A 431 8.48 -19.86 6.30
N GLU A 432 8.81 -20.35 5.13
CA GLU A 432 7.84 -20.75 4.11
C GLU A 432 8.31 -22.02 3.40
N ILE A 433 7.34 -22.75 2.85
CA ILE A 433 7.56 -23.89 1.96
C ILE A 433 6.50 -23.84 0.85
N THR A 434 6.96 -24.03 -0.39
CA THR A 434 6.12 -23.87 -1.58
C THR A 434 6.40 -24.97 -2.60
N PRO A 435 5.80 -26.16 -2.48
CA PRO A 435 5.78 -27.16 -3.56
C PRO A 435 5.04 -26.59 -4.77
N ASN A 436 5.59 -26.79 -5.96
CA ASN A 436 5.01 -26.35 -7.23
C ASN A 436 5.03 -27.49 -8.25
N PHE A 437 3.89 -27.69 -8.93
CA PHE A 437 3.66 -28.74 -9.90
C PHE A 437 3.37 -28.11 -11.25
N LYS A 438 4.30 -28.23 -12.20
CA LYS A 438 4.12 -27.82 -13.59
C LYS A 438 3.42 -28.95 -14.33
N TYR A 439 2.19 -28.74 -14.78
CA TYR A 439 1.41 -29.73 -15.50
C TYR A 439 1.35 -29.46 -17.02
N SER A 440 1.81 -28.30 -17.46
CA SER A 440 2.03 -27.91 -18.85
C SER A 440 3.18 -26.89 -18.94
N ASP A 441 3.55 -26.48 -20.15
CA ASP A 441 4.61 -25.47 -20.37
C ASP A 441 4.26 -24.10 -19.79
N THR A 442 2.98 -23.81 -19.65
CA THR A 442 2.47 -22.52 -19.13
C THR A 442 1.73 -22.67 -17.80
N GLY A 443 1.30 -23.89 -17.46
CA GLY A 443 0.44 -24.16 -16.32
C GLY A 443 1.17 -24.69 -15.10
N ASN A 444 0.92 -24.10 -13.95
CA ASN A 444 1.41 -24.61 -12.69
C ASN A 444 0.34 -24.57 -11.59
N LEU A 445 0.45 -25.53 -10.67
CA LEU A 445 -0.30 -25.62 -9.42
C LEU A 445 0.71 -25.53 -8.28
N TYR A 446 0.53 -24.59 -7.36
CA TYR A 446 1.39 -24.47 -6.20
C TYR A 446 0.59 -24.62 -4.90
N LEU A 447 1.29 -25.12 -3.89
CA LEU A 447 0.85 -25.06 -2.50
C LEU A 447 1.80 -24.14 -1.77
N LYS A 448 1.30 -23.38 -0.77
CA LYS A 448 2.13 -22.55 0.08
C LYS A 448 1.74 -22.72 1.53
N PHE A 449 2.73 -22.89 2.36
CA PHE A 449 2.64 -22.70 3.79
C PHE A 449 3.64 -21.65 4.21
N GLU A 450 3.19 -20.66 4.97
CA GLU A 450 4.06 -19.63 5.54
C GLU A 450 3.70 -19.37 7.00
N ARG A 451 4.71 -19.30 7.86
CA ARG A 451 4.63 -18.68 9.18
C ARG A 451 5.40 -17.38 9.16
N GLY A 452 4.69 -16.28 9.38
CA GLY A 452 5.27 -14.96 9.51
C GLY A 452 4.90 -14.29 10.83
N PHE A 453 5.28 -13.02 10.98
CA PHE A 453 5.07 -12.25 12.19
C PHE A 453 4.75 -10.78 11.91
N ILE A 454 4.16 -10.11 12.92
CA ILE A 454 3.98 -8.67 12.95
C ILE A 454 4.60 -8.18 14.26
N SER A 455 5.70 -7.44 14.16
CA SER A 455 6.35 -6.88 15.35
C SER A 455 5.50 -5.74 15.93
N PRO A 456 5.45 -5.57 17.25
CA PRO A 456 4.82 -4.39 17.84
C PRO A 456 5.51 -3.11 17.37
N SER A 457 4.75 -2.02 17.26
CA SER A 457 5.34 -0.68 17.14
C SER A 457 5.95 -0.27 18.48
N PRO A 458 7.09 0.44 18.52
CA PRO A 458 7.65 0.92 19.78
C PRO A 458 6.69 1.72 20.64
N VAL A 459 5.77 2.48 20.01
CA VAL A 459 4.72 3.24 20.71
C VAL A 459 3.76 2.34 21.50
N GLN A 460 3.53 1.11 21.02
CA GLN A 460 2.64 0.14 21.67
C GLN A 460 3.26 -0.49 22.94
N LEU A 461 4.58 -0.38 23.13
CA LEU A 461 5.28 -0.92 24.28
C LEU A 461 5.04 -0.12 25.58
N THR A 462 4.15 0.88 25.54
CA THR A 462 3.81 1.71 26.70
C THR A 462 2.33 1.66 26.95
N ASP A 463 1.95 1.41 28.22
CA ASP A 463 0.60 1.56 28.74
C ASP A 463 0.50 2.82 29.58
N LYS A 464 -0.70 3.30 29.84
CA LYS A 464 -0.98 4.41 30.78
C LYS A 464 -2.04 4.01 31.78
N ASP A 465 -1.69 4.10 33.05
CA ASP A 465 -2.63 4.03 34.18
C ASP A 465 -3.05 5.44 34.60
N GLN A 466 -4.27 5.57 35.12
CA GLN A 466 -4.83 6.86 35.53
C GLN A 466 -4.09 7.48 36.72
N ILE A 467 -3.54 6.65 37.60
CA ILE A 467 -2.92 7.05 38.86
C ILE A 467 -1.40 6.91 38.81
N LYS A 468 -0.93 5.79 38.26
CA LYS A 468 0.50 5.43 38.24
C LYS A 468 1.26 6.02 37.05
N GLY A 469 0.56 6.64 36.08
CA GLY A 469 1.16 7.19 34.88
C GLY A 469 1.55 6.13 33.86
N TYR A 470 2.65 6.35 33.14
CA TYR A 470 3.12 5.43 32.11
C TYR A 470 3.82 4.21 32.71
N SER A 471 3.65 3.07 32.07
CA SER A 471 4.34 1.84 32.38
C SER A 471 4.74 1.09 31.12
N PHE A 472 5.82 0.33 31.18
CA PHE A 472 6.23 -0.58 30.11
C PHE A 472 5.34 -1.83 30.13
N ASN A 473 4.97 -2.31 28.94
CA ASN A 473 4.31 -3.59 28.75
C ASN A 473 5.22 -4.58 28.01
N ASN A 474 4.92 -5.87 28.13
CA ASN A 474 5.73 -6.95 27.57
C ASN A 474 5.01 -7.59 26.36
N LEU A 475 4.80 -6.81 25.31
CA LEU A 475 4.17 -7.32 24.09
C LEU A 475 5.07 -8.30 23.33
N LYS A 476 4.43 -9.32 22.78
CA LYS A 476 5.03 -10.28 21.87
C LYS A 476 4.65 -9.95 20.43
N PRO A 477 5.43 -10.37 19.44
CA PRO A 477 5.01 -10.30 18.04
C PRO A 477 3.71 -11.10 17.82
N GLU A 478 2.82 -10.55 17.00
CA GLU A 478 1.69 -11.30 16.45
C GLU A 478 2.23 -12.36 15.48
N ILE A 479 1.64 -13.55 15.47
CA ILE A 479 2.05 -14.66 14.59
C ILE A 479 0.93 -14.95 13.60
N PHE A 480 1.25 -14.98 12.33
CA PHE A 480 0.29 -15.45 11.32
C PHE A 480 0.80 -16.73 10.63
N LYS A 481 -0.16 -17.56 10.22
CA LYS A 481 0.05 -18.76 9.40
C LYS A 481 -0.86 -18.68 8.19
N THR A 482 -0.26 -18.73 7.02
CA THR A 482 -0.97 -18.70 5.74
C THR A 482 -0.84 -20.05 5.05
N TYR A 483 -1.96 -20.60 4.62
CA TYR A 483 -2.09 -21.77 3.78
C TYR A 483 -2.72 -21.33 2.46
N GLU A 484 -2.14 -21.74 1.35
CA GLU A 484 -2.58 -21.30 0.03
C GLU A 484 -2.49 -22.46 -0.97
N ILE A 485 -3.46 -22.55 -1.85
CA ILE A 485 -3.46 -23.37 -3.06
C ILE A 485 -3.75 -22.42 -4.21
N GLY A 486 -2.88 -22.39 -5.19
CA GLY A 486 -3.07 -21.51 -6.33
C GLY A 486 -2.64 -22.17 -7.63
N MET A 487 -3.24 -21.70 -8.71
CA MET A 487 -2.87 -22.06 -10.06
C MET A 487 -2.75 -20.83 -10.95
N LYS A 488 -1.91 -20.91 -11.95
CA LYS A 488 -1.83 -19.95 -13.06
C LYS A 488 -1.51 -20.69 -14.35
N ASP A 489 -2.10 -20.24 -15.43
CA ASP A 489 -1.93 -20.86 -16.75
C ASP A 489 -2.30 -19.89 -17.88
N LEU A 490 -1.91 -20.25 -19.10
CA LEU A 490 -2.47 -19.74 -20.34
C LEU A 490 -3.51 -20.73 -20.87
N ILE A 491 -4.76 -20.52 -20.52
CA ILE A 491 -5.87 -21.34 -20.99
C ILE A 491 -6.35 -20.78 -22.32
N LEU A 492 -6.17 -21.50 -23.43
CA LEU A 492 -6.46 -21.02 -24.79
C LEU A 492 -5.76 -19.66 -25.06
N GLU A 493 -4.48 -19.57 -24.70
CA GLU A 493 -3.66 -18.35 -24.83
C GLU A 493 -4.16 -17.15 -24.00
N GLN A 494 -5.09 -17.36 -23.08
CA GLN A 494 -5.62 -16.35 -22.18
C GLN A 494 -5.06 -16.55 -20.76
N PHE A 495 -4.53 -15.52 -20.16
CA PHE A 495 -4.00 -15.63 -18.80
C PHE A 495 -5.13 -15.82 -17.78
N ALA A 496 -4.97 -16.82 -16.94
CA ALA A 496 -5.85 -17.06 -15.81
C ALA A 496 -5.07 -17.43 -14.55
N SER A 497 -5.48 -16.92 -13.40
CA SER A 497 -4.99 -17.35 -12.09
C SER A 497 -6.13 -17.49 -11.09
N ALA A 498 -6.01 -18.49 -10.23
CA ALA A 498 -6.96 -18.77 -9.17
C ALA A 498 -6.20 -19.13 -7.89
N THR A 499 -6.62 -18.58 -6.76
CA THR A 499 -6.01 -18.84 -5.46
C THR A 499 -7.08 -19.02 -4.41
N ILE A 500 -6.94 -20.06 -3.60
CA ILE A 500 -7.71 -20.28 -2.36
C ILE A 500 -6.73 -20.12 -1.21
N PHE A 501 -7.10 -19.33 -0.21
CA PHE A 501 -6.21 -19.08 0.91
C PHE A 501 -6.94 -19.13 2.26
N LYS A 502 -6.15 -19.41 3.30
CA LYS A 502 -6.54 -19.26 4.70
C LYS A 502 -5.37 -18.66 5.49
N THR A 503 -5.63 -17.59 6.23
CA THR A 503 -4.65 -16.96 7.15
C THR A 503 -5.25 -16.89 8.55
N ASP A 504 -4.59 -17.50 9.51
CA ASP A 504 -4.91 -17.41 10.94
C ASP A 504 -3.83 -16.55 11.62
N THR A 505 -4.25 -15.51 12.35
CA THR A 505 -3.35 -14.66 13.14
C THR A 505 -3.65 -14.86 14.62
N THR A 506 -2.63 -15.07 15.43
CA THR A 506 -2.69 -15.27 16.88
C THR A 506 -1.87 -14.21 17.59
N ASP A 507 -2.11 -14.04 18.89
CA ASP A 507 -1.43 -13.04 19.71
C ASP A 507 -1.60 -11.61 19.17
N GLU A 508 -2.73 -11.31 18.51
CA GLU A 508 -2.98 -9.98 17.99
C GLU A 508 -2.96 -8.94 19.10
N ILE A 509 -2.25 -7.85 18.86
CA ILE A 509 -2.13 -6.73 19.79
C ILE A 509 -3.45 -5.95 19.77
N VAL A 510 -4.07 -5.86 20.93
CA VAL A 510 -5.33 -5.15 21.16
C VAL A 510 -5.06 -3.88 21.93
N TYR A 511 -5.68 -2.80 21.50
CA TYR A 511 -5.76 -1.54 22.22
C TYR A 511 -7.07 -1.48 23.02
N GLU A 512 -6.99 -1.11 24.30
CA GLU A 512 -8.15 -0.93 25.16
C GLU A 512 -8.06 0.39 25.92
N GLU A 513 -9.12 1.19 25.83
CA GLU A 513 -9.29 2.38 26.66
C GLU A 513 -9.89 1.99 28.01
N ILE A 514 -9.29 2.51 29.09
CA ILE A 514 -9.71 2.29 30.46
C ILE A 514 -10.18 3.63 31.03
N GLY A 515 -11.48 3.80 31.24
CA GLY A 515 -12.08 5.04 31.73
C GLY A 515 -12.88 5.80 30.69
N ALA A 516 -13.34 7.00 31.05
CA ALA A 516 -14.28 7.78 30.22
C ALA A 516 -13.62 8.50 29.02
N THR A 517 -12.33 8.72 29.06
CA THR A 517 -11.58 9.41 27.99
C THR A 517 -10.22 8.78 27.72
N HIS A 518 -9.78 8.79 26.47
CA HIS A 518 -8.47 8.33 26.05
C HIS A 518 -7.27 8.97 26.80
N ALA A 519 -7.44 10.16 27.30
CA ALA A 519 -6.41 10.87 28.07
C ALA A 519 -6.15 10.27 29.46
N GLN A 520 -7.04 9.39 29.97
CA GLN A 520 -6.96 8.91 31.33
C GLN A 520 -6.13 7.64 31.48
N ALA A 521 -6.46 6.58 30.74
CA ALA A 521 -5.72 5.32 30.80
C ALA A 521 -5.95 4.48 29.53
N TRP A 522 -4.96 3.70 29.15
CA TRP A 522 -5.06 2.71 28.08
C TRP A 522 -4.03 1.62 28.27
N ARG A 523 -4.24 0.49 27.61
CA ARG A 523 -3.28 -0.59 27.57
C ARG A 523 -3.24 -1.28 26.20
N TYR A 524 -2.11 -1.88 25.91
CA TYR A 524 -1.92 -2.81 24.79
C TYR A 524 -1.62 -4.20 25.33
N TYR A 525 -2.22 -5.23 24.76
CA TYR A 525 -1.98 -6.61 25.16
C TYR A 525 -2.23 -7.59 24.02
N ASN A 526 -1.54 -8.76 24.06
CA ASN A 526 -1.74 -9.82 23.10
C ASN A 526 -2.88 -10.72 23.57
N LEU A 527 -4.01 -10.72 22.90
CA LEU A 527 -5.15 -11.58 23.26
C LEU A 527 -5.98 -12.04 22.07
N ALA A 528 -6.08 -11.23 21.01
CA ALA A 528 -7.02 -11.51 19.95
C ALA A 528 -6.50 -12.56 18.98
N LYS A 529 -7.44 -13.28 18.36
CA LYS A 529 -7.18 -14.17 17.25
C LYS A 529 -8.16 -13.86 16.13
N THR A 530 -7.66 -13.83 14.92
CA THR A 530 -8.49 -13.65 13.72
C THR A 530 -8.23 -14.75 12.72
N SER A 531 -9.23 -15.02 11.89
CA SER A 531 -9.14 -15.97 10.78
C SER A 531 -9.71 -15.34 9.53
N ARG A 532 -8.99 -15.48 8.44
CA ARG A 532 -9.36 -15.00 7.12
C ARG A 532 -9.25 -16.15 6.13
N TYR A 533 -10.26 -16.35 5.32
CA TYR A 533 -10.18 -17.29 4.19
C TYR A 533 -10.91 -16.69 2.99
N GLY A 534 -10.47 -17.07 1.81
CA GLY A 534 -11.03 -16.50 0.61
C GLY A 534 -10.60 -17.18 -0.67
N VAL A 535 -11.15 -16.64 -1.76
CA VAL A 535 -10.84 -17.02 -3.14
C VAL A 535 -10.53 -15.77 -3.92
N GLU A 536 -9.49 -15.83 -4.73
CA GLU A 536 -9.06 -14.80 -5.66
C GLU A 536 -9.02 -15.39 -7.05
N LEU A 537 -9.68 -14.75 -8.00
CA LEU A 537 -9.64 -15.09 -9.42
C LEU A 537 -9.22 -13.87 -10.21
N TYR A 538 -8.33 -14.07 -11.14
CA TYR A 538 -7.93 -13.06 -12.11
C TYR A 538 -7.81 -13.69 -13.48
N SER A 539 -8.31 -13.03 -14.52
CA SER A 539 -8.07 -13.40 -15.90
C SER A 539 -7.88 -12.18 -16.78
N GLU A 540 -7.08 -12.36 -17.81
CA GLU A 540 -6.84 -11.40 -18.86
C GLU A 540 -7.06 -12.10 -20.20
N GLN A 541 -7.99 -11.58 -20.99
CA GLN A 541 -8.48 -12.23 -22.20
C GLN A 541 -8.46 -11.28 -23.38
N TRP A 542 -7.84 -11.68 -24.48
CA TRP A 542 -7.98 -11.06 -25.78
C TRP A 542 -9.08 -11.80 -26.55
N LEU A 543 -10.21 -11.13 -26.79
CA LEU A 543 -11.30 -11.72 -27.60
C LEU A 543 -11.04 -11.55 -29.08
N PHE A 544 -10.36 -10.47 -29.45
CA PHE A 544 -9.83 -10.13 -30.77
C PHE A 544 -8.56 -9.33 -30.55
N ASP A 545 -7.75 -9.11 -31.59
CA ASP A 545 -6.55 -8.27 -31.52
C ASP A 545 -6.81 -6.86 -30.97
N GLN A 546 -8.06 -6.43 -31.03
CA GLN A 546 -8.51 -5.07 -30.68
C GLN A 546 -9.23 -4.99 -29.34
N PHE A 547 -9.63 -6.10 -28.71
CA PHE A 547 -10.50 -6.11 -27.53
C PHE A 547 -9.95 -7.00 -26.43
N LYS A 548 -9.55 -6.37 -25.32
CA LYS A 548 -9.00 -7.01 -24.12
C LYS A 548 -10.00 -6.89 -22.97
N LEU A 549 -10.23 -7.97 -22.24
CA LEU A 549 -10.99 -8.02 -20.99
C LEU A 549 -10.08 -8.41 -19.83
N ASN A 550 -10.20 -7.65 -18.74
CA ASN A 550 -9.58 -7.96 -17.45
C ASN A 550 -10.65 -8.25 -16.43
N GLN A 551 -10.59 -9.38 -15.76
CA GLN A 551 -11.58 -9.80 -14.80
C GLN A 551 -10.92 -10.11 -13.46
N THR A 552 -11.41 -9.49 -12.41
CA THR A 552 -10.99 -9.71 -11.04
C THR A 552 -12.19 -10.06 -10.19
N LEU A 553 -12.10 -11.16 -9.46
CA LEU A 553 -13.06 -11.53 -8.42
C LEU A 553 -12.32 -11.89 -7.15
N SER A 554 -12.70 -11.31 -6.02
CA SER A 554 -12.26 -11.81 -4.73
C SER A 554 -13.44 -11.98 -3.76
N TYR A 555 -13.39 -13.07 -3.01
CA TYR A 555 -14.28 -13.33 -1.88
C TYR A 555 -13.45 -13.53 -0.63
N ILE A 556 -13.72 -12.77 0.43
CA ILE A 556 -12.96 -12.82 1.68
C ILE A 556 -13.94 -12.91 2.86
N ASN A 557 -13.76 -13.90 3.72
CA ASN A 557 -14.43 -13.99 4.99
C ASN A 557 -13.43 -13.79 6.12
N ALA A 558 -13.41 -12.60 6.71
CA ALA A 558 -12.56 -12.23 7.82
C ALA A 558 -13.36 -12.17 9.11
N GLN A 559 -12.94 -12.93 10.14
CA GLN A 559 -13.63 -13.05 11.42
C GLN A 559 -12.70 -12.94 12.62
N ILE A 560 -13.17 -12.31 13.66
CA ILE A 560 -12.54 -12.28 14.98
C ILE A 560 -12.91 -13.59 15.69
N LYS A 561 -11.90 -14.35 16.14
CA LYS A 561 -12.09 -15.68 16.77
C LYS A 561 -11.98 -15.62 18.29
N GLU A 562 -11.25 -14.67 18.84
CA GLU A 562 -11.06 -14.50 20.29
C GLU A 562 -11.17 -13.02 20.67
N GLY A 563 -11.40 -12.75 21.97
CA GLY A 563 -11.57 -11.40 22.52
C GLY A 563 -13.03 -10.93 22.58
N LYS A 564 -13.25 -9.69 23.01
CA LYS A 564 -14.56 -9.06 23.25
C LYS A 564 -15.52 -9.12 22.05
N ASN A 565 -14.98 -9.17 20.83
CA ASN A 565 -15.75 -9.17 19.59
C ASN A 565 -15.73 -10.54 18.88
N SER A 566 -15.48 -11.63 19.60
CA SER A 566 -15.45 -12.97 19.04
C SER A 566 -16.72 -13.29 18.27
N GLY A 567 -16.58 -13.99 17.13
CA GLY A 567 -17.66 -14.34 16.20
C GLY A 567 -18.07 -13.22 15.23
N LYS A 568 -17.66 -11.97 15.46
CA LYS A 568 -17.98 -10.85 14.58
C LYS A 568 -17.02 -10.79 13.38
N ARG A 569 -17.47 -10.10 12.33
CA ARG A 569 -16.64 -9.81 11.14
C ARG A 569 -15.57 -8.78 11.50
N VAL A 570 -14.41 -8.87 10.83
CA VAL A 570 -13.42 -7.78 10.85
C VAL A 570 -14.05 -6.54 10.20
N PRO A 571 -14.02 -5.37 10.86
CA PRO A 571 -14.60 -4.14 10.32
C PRO A 571 -13.92 -3.68 9.02
N PHE A 572 -14.69 -2.95 8.18
CA PHE A 572 -14.29 -2.34 6.91
C PHE A 572 -13.93 -3.31 5.79
N VAL A 573 -13.96 -4.61 5.99
CA VAL A 573 -13.64 -5.64 4.99
C VAL A 573 -14.87 -6.00 4.16
N PRO A 574 -14.93 -5.68 2.86
CA PRO A 574 -16.00 -6.17 1.98
C PRO A 574 -15.81 -7.67 1.72
N LYS A 575 -16.93 -8.44 1.77
CA LYS A 575 -16.85 -9.88 1.49
C LYS A 575 -16.56 -10.19 0.02
N THR A 576 -17.01 -9.34 -0.87
CA THR A 576 -16.88 -9.56 -2.32
C THR A 576 -16.38 -8.31 -2.98
N LYS A 577 -15.42 -8.47 -3.87
CA LYS A 577 -14.97 -7.44 -4.79
C LYS A 577 -14.96 -8.01 -6.20
N ILE A 578 -15.47 -7.24 -7.16
CA ILE A 578 -15.46 -7.59 -8.58
C ILE A 578 -14.94 -6.36 -9.33
N VAL A 579 -13.98 -6.57 -10.22
CA VAL A 579 -13.55 -5.56 -11.19
C VAL A 579 -13.59 -6.18 -12.58
N LEU A 580 -14.24 -5.49 -13.49
CA LEU A 580 -14.28 -5.85 -14.91
C LEU A 580 -13.73 -4.67 -15.69
N GLY A 581 -12.57 -4.85 -16.31
CA GLY A 581 -11.93 -3.89 -17.20
C GLY A 581 -12.11 -4.32 -18.64
N ALA A 582 -12.38 -3.38 -19.53
CA ALA A 582 -12.42 -3.61 -20.96
C ALA A 582 -11.60 -2.52 -21.68
N ASP A 583 -10.74 -2.96 -22.58
CA ASP A 583 -9.93 -2.11 -23.44
C ASP A 583 -10.26 -2.45 -24.90
N TYR A 584 -10.64 -1.43 -25.69
CA TYR A 584 -11.01 -1.58 -27.10
C TYR A 584 -10.22 -0.61 -27.97
N SER A 585 -9.47 -1.15 -28.91
CA SER A 585 -8.62 -0.37 -29.84
C SER A 585 -9.06 -0.63 -31.28
N PRO A 586 -10.14 0.04 -31.77
CA PRO A 586 -10.64 -0.18 -33.14
C PRO A 586 -9.61 0.11 -34.23
N ILE A 587 -8.70 1.04 -33.96
CA ILE A 587 -7.51 1.35 -34.75
C ILE A 587 -6.34 1.58 -33.81
N LYS A 588 -5.09 1.46 -34.32
CA LYS A 588 -3.88 1.59 -33.50
C LYS A 588 -3.74 2.91 -32.74
N SER A 589 -4.36 3.98 -33.24
CA SER A 589 -4.29 5.32 -32.63
C SER A 589 -5.45 5.65 -31.69
N LEU A 590 -6.49 4.81 -31.58
CA LEU A 590 -7.67 5.11 -30.77
C LEU A 590 -7.95 3.98 -29.78
N HIS A 591 -7.95 4.30 -28.51
CA HIS A 591 -8.15 3.37 -27.40
C HIS A 591 -9.33 3.82 -26.56
N PHE A 592 -10.26 2.92 -26.28
CA PHE A 592 -11.34 3.09 -25.31
C PHE A 592 -11.10 2.17 -24.13
N MET A 593 -11.32 2.67 -22.92
CA MET A 593 -11.09 1.97 -21.68
C MET A 593 -12.31 2.08 -20.78
N SER A 594 -12.68 1.01 -20.11
CA SER A 594 -13.73 1.06 -19.09
C SER A 594 -13.38 0.15 -17.91
N ASP A 595 -13.77 0.57 -16.71
CA ASP A 595 -13.63 -0.23 -15.49
C ASP A 595 -14.96 -0.21 -14.73
N PHE A 596 -15.53 -1.37 -14.47
CA PHE A 596 -16.63 -1.58 -13.54
C PHE A 596 -16.06 -2.14 -12.23
N LYS A 597 -16.29 -1.48 -11.12
CA LYS A 597 -15.78 -1.85 -9.80
C LYS A 597 -16.93 -2.03 -8.82
N TYR A 598 -17.11 -3.23 -8.28
CA TYR A 598 -18.10 -3.54 -7.25
C TYR A 598 -17.43 -3.91 -5.93
N PHE A 599 -17.89 -3.31 -4.86
CA PHE A 599 -17.48 -3.64 -3.49
C PHE A 599 -18.72 -4.02 -2.68
N GLY A 600 -18.70 -5.22 -2.14
CA GLY A 600 -19.79 -5.75 -1.30
C GLY A 600 -19.98 -4.95 0.00
N SER A 601 -21.06 -5.25 0.70
CA SER A 601 -21.36 -4.60 1.98
C SER A 601 -20.36 -5.01 3.06
N THR A 602 -20.01 -4.06 3.94
CA THR A 602 -19.15 -4.26 5.10
C THR A 602 -19.80 -3.71 6.37
N VAL A 603 -19.05 -3.65 7.47
CA VAL A 603 -19.45 -3.02 8.73
C VAL A 603 -18.40 -2.01 9.16
N ASP A 604 -18.82 -0.95 9.89
CA ASP A 604 -17.91 0.00 10.53
C ASP A 604 -17.35 -0.56 11.85
N SER A 605 -16.57 0.24 12.58
CA SER A 605 -15.98 -0.12 13.88
C SER A 605 -17.04 -0.43 14.97
N ASN A 606 -18.26 0.01 14.81
CA ASN A 606 -19.40 -0.27 15.69
C ASN A 606 -20.26 -1.44 15.21
N TYR A 607 -19.86 -2.11 14.13
CA TYR A 607 -20.61 -3.18 13.44
C TYR A 607 -21.90 -2.72 12.76
N ASP A 608 -22.06 -1.43 12.52
CA ASP A 608 -23.15 -0.90 11.70
C ASP A 608 -22.88 -1.13 10.22
N ARG A 609 -23.89 -1.61 9.50
CA ARG A 609 -23.75 -1.98 8.09
C ARG A 609 -23.41 -0.78 7.19
N ILE A 610 -22.37 -0.94 6.37
CA ILE A 610 -22.03 -0.09 5.23
C ILE A 610 -22.56 -0.77 3.97
N LYS A 611 -23.33 -0.04 3.16
CA LYS A 611 -23.93 -0.59 1.93
C LYS A 611 -22.86 -0.92 0.88
N ALA A 612 -23.13 -1.89 0.06
CA ALA A 612 -22.35 -2.18 -1.15
C ALA A 612 -22.36 -0.95 -2.09
N ARG A 613 -21.29 -0.83 -2.88
CA ARG A 613 -21.15 0.21 -3.90
C ARG A 613 -20.62 -0.38 -5.19
N PHE A 614 -20.93 0.28 -6.29
CA PHE A 614 -20.29 0.03 -7.58
C PHE A 614 -19.93 1.37 -8.24
N VAL A 615 -18.87 1.37 -9.02
CA VAL A 615 -18.39 2.56 -9.75
C VAL A 615 -18.04 2.13 -11.15
N VAL A 616 -18.41 2.95 -12.13
CA VAL A 616 -18.04 2.75 -13.53
C VAL A 616 -17.21 3.95 -13.98
N ASP A 617 -16.02 3.66 -14.49
CA ASP A 617 -15.12 4.65 -15.06
C ASP A 617 -14.97 4.34 -16.56
N ILE A 618 -14.93 5.39 -17.39
CA ILE A 618 -14.65 5.27 -18.82
C ILE A 618 -13.59 6.28 -19.23
N GLY A 619 -12.80 5.91 -20.22
CA GLY A 619 -11.78 6.78 -20.79
C GLY A 619 -11.54 6.48 -22.26
N SER A 620 -10.88 7.42 -22.92
CA SER A 620 -10.35 7.24 -24.26
C SER A 620 -8.98 7.92 -24.39
N LYS A 621 -8.12 7.36 -25.24
CA LYS A 621 -6.85 7.93 -25.65
C LYS A 621 -6.82 7.95 -27.16
N TYR A 622 -6.37 9.07 -27.73
CA TYR A 622 -6.15 9.22 -29.16
C TYR A 622 -4.72 9.71 -29.44
N ASP A 623 -3.97 8.93 -30.18
CA ASP A 623 -2.62 9.25 -30.63
C ASP A 623 -2.70 9.96 -31.99
N PHE A 624 -2.61 11.30 -31.99
CA PHE A 624 -2.66 12.12 -33.20
C PHE A 624 -1.43 11.90 -34.08
N THR A 625 -0.29 11.72 -33.44
CA THR A 625 0.98 11.37 -34.06
C THR A 625 1.71 10.39 -33.12
N GLN A 626 2.86 9.88 -33.56
CA GLN A 626 3.74 9.07 -32.68
C GLN A 626 4.22 9.84 -31.44
N ASN A 627 4.19 11.17 -31.50
CA ASN A 627 4.70 12.06 -30.48
C ASN A 627 3.62 12.75 -29.64
N PHE A 628 2.38 12.86 -30.12
CA PHE A 628 1.35 13.63 -29.47
C PHE A 628 0.08 12.82 -29.26
N SER A 629 -0.39 12.76 -27.99
CA SER A 629 -1.62 12.09 -27.62
C SER A 629 -2.51 12.94 -26.73
N ILE A 630 -3.81 12.67 -26.77
CA ILE A 630 -4.82 13.23 -25.88
C ILE A 630 -5.58 12.08 -25.24
N SER A 631 -5.73 12.13 -23.92
CA SER A 631 -6.59 11.22 -23.16
C SER A 631 -7.69 12.02 -22.46
N ALA A 632 -8.89 11.47 -22.39
CA ALA A 632 -9.99 12.06 -21.64
C ALA A 632 -10.92 10.99 -21.09
N GLY A 633 -11.60 11.29 -19.97
CA GLY A 633 -12.52 10.31 -19.40
C GLY A 633 -13.42 10.85 -18.31
N ILE A 634 -14.30 9.97 -17.86
CA ILE A 634 -15.30 10.22 -16.82
C ILE A 634 -15.14 9.15 -15.75
N LYS A 635 -14.90 9.59 -14.52
CA LYS A 635 -14.92 8.73 -13.32
C LYS A 635 -16.30 8.79 -12.68
N ASN A 636 -16.72 7.64 -12.11
CA ASN A 636 -18.04 7.49 -11.52
C ASN A 636 -19.16 7.91 -12.50
N LEU A 637 -19.14 7.36 -13.72
CA LEU A 637 -20.06 7.67 -14.83
C LEU A 637 -21.54 7.66 -14.40
N LEU A 638 -21.94 6.70 -13.57
CA LEU A 638 -23.30 6.51 -13.11
C LEU A 638 -23.66 7.41 -11.91
N ASN A 639 -22.74 8.28 -11.50
CA ASN A 639 -22.92 9.22 -10.38
C ASN A 639 -23.36 8.52 -9.07
N GLN A 640 -22.80 7.36 -8.79
CA GLN A 640 -23.09 6.61 -7.57
C GLN A 640 -22.67 7.40 -6.33
N LYS A 641 -23.63 7.62 -5.43
CA LYS A 641 -23.37 8.31 -4.16
C LYS A 641 -23.02 7.31 -3.07
N TYR A 642 -21.80 7.37 -2.57
CA TYR A 642 -21.30 6.54 -1.47
C TYR A 642 -20.41 7.37 -0.52
N ASN A 643 -19.92 6.75 0.55
CA ASN A 643 -19.03 7.40 1.50
C ASN A 643 -17.73 6.61 1.58
N THR A 644 -16.60 7.30 1.68
CA THR A 644 -15.29 6.70 1.98
C THR A 644 -15.18 6.33 3.45
N TYR A 645 -15.81 7.12 4.33
CA TYR A 645 -15.91 6.86 5.77
C TYR A 645 -17.34 7.07 6.26
N GLN A 646 -17.76 6.25 7.21
CA GLN A 646 -18.95 6.50 8.00
C GLN A 646 -18.84 5.92 9.41
N ASN A 647 -19.39 6.63 10.39
CA ASN A 647 -19.66 6.18 11.73
C ASN A 647 -21.08 6.64 12.12
N LYS A 648 -22.02 5.73 12.07
CA LYS A 648 -23.43 6.07 12.28
C LYS A 648 -23.73 6.55 13.71
N ARG A 649 -23.09 5.92 14.71
CA ARG A 649 -23.31 6.27 16.12
C ARG A 649 -22.79 7.66 16.44
N LYS A 650 -21.66 8.06 15.84
CA LYS A 650 -21.09 9.41 16.00
C LYS A 650 -21.69 10.42 15.00
N ASN A 651 -22.64 9.99 14.15
CA ASN A 651 -23.22 10.82 13.08
C ASN A 651 -22.18 11.46 12.17
N MET A 652 -21.17 10.70 11.76
CA MET A 652 -20.01 11.17 10.98
C MET A 652 -19.96 10.47 9.63
N TYR A 653 -19.84 11.26 8.54
CA TYR A 653 -19.80 10.77 7.16
C TYR A 653 -18.79 11.57 6.34
N ILE A 654 -17.98 10.88 5.55
CA ILE A 654 -17.11 11.49 4.52
C ILE A 654 -17.64 10.99 3.16
N PRO A 655 -18.33 11.85 2.39
CA PRO A 655 -18.83 11.47 1.08
C PRO A 655 -17.69 11.35 0.06
N ALA A 656 -17.76 10.31 -0.77
CA ALA A 656 -16.90 10.16 -1.92
C ALA A 656 -17.24 11.16 -3.04
N PRO A 657 -16.28 11.48 -3.93
CA PRO A 657 -16.54 12.28 -5.11
C PRO A 657 -17.67 11.73 -5.98
N GLU A 658 -18.51 12.62 -6.47
CA GLU A 658 -19.51 12.32 -7.49
C GLU A 658 -18.84 12.23 -8.88
N ARG A 659 -19.64 12.09 -9.96
CA ARG A 659 -19.13 12.07 -11.35
C ARG A 659 -18.15 13.20 -11.57
N ASN A 660 -17.00 12.88 -12.14
CA ASN A 660 -15.94 13.84 -12.41
C ASN A 660 -15.21 13.49 -13.72
N PHE A 661 -14.49 14.47 -14.28
CA PHE A 661 -13.87 14.41 -15.59
C PHE A 661 -12.39 14.67 -15.49
N TYR A 662 -11.64 14.08 -16.43
CA TYR A 662 -10.23 14.38 -16.63
C TYR A 662 -9.91 14.50 -18.11
N ALA A 663 -8.86 15.25 -18.43
CA ALA A 663 -8.20 15.28 -19.73
C ALA A 663 -6.69 15.40 -19.55
N GLU A 664 -5.92 14.78 -20.43
CA GLU A 664 -4.47 14.82 -20.44
C GLU A 664 -3.98 15.07 -21.85
N LEU A 665 -3.03 15.98 -21.99
CA LEU A 665 -2.23 16.20 -23.19
C LEU A 665 -0.83 15.68 -22.91
N LYS A 666 -0.29 14.84 -23.79
CA LYS A 666 1.07 14.30 -23.67
C LYS A 666 1.83 14.47 -24.98
N TYR A 667 3.05 14.97 -24.87
CA TYR A 667 4.00 15.06 -25.97
C TYR A 667 5.29 14.36 -25.62
N THR A 668 5.76 13.49 -26.51
CA THR A 668 7.01 12.73 -26.42
C THR A 668 7.92 13.18 -27.55
N PHE A 669 9.14 13.59 -27.24
CA PHE A 669 10.14 14.04 -28.22
C PHE A 669 10.95 12.89 -28.74
#